data_327089102637d73e33b491a7513f3a6f
#
_entry.id   327089102637d73e33b491a7513f3a6f
#
_cell.length_a   1.000
_cell.length_b   1.000
_cell.length_c   1.000
_cell.angle_alpha   90.00
_cell.angle_beta   90.00
_cell.angle_gamma   90.00
#
_symmetry.space_group_name_H-M   'P 1'
#
loop_
_entity.id
_entity.type
_entity.pdbx_description
1 polymer ?
#
loop_
_entity_poly.entity_id
_entity_poly.type
_entity_poly.pdbx_seq_one_letter_code
_entity_poly.pdbx_strand_id
1 'polypeptide(L)'
;MISGVLAAVMLLSTAYAAEGSTPDGTAVADTAVSADAAEQTVKLVFKADTPLTGANGDMVTEILKNRLAALGYKDYTVTVSEDGTGITAAFPHSTQVSGLADYLVQPAAFTASDADGKVWLTNEDLKQVTSSKGSKDSTGCIVLTLTTKGRQSLREATTDIASRDSDRKLYIKVDGKTIAFPTISGKIDSSSVNIENNFTEQVAENYALLLNAGALPVTLTVSSAPAANDKPIDGDDNNGGTTTEPTSPTTPTNPDTSDTTEFPDMKGHWAEAALKKGITLGLLKGSNGKMLPNDPVRGSEALTILNRALGANEQDSTASLATSQQNQWYTSELGKAIHLNLIDAADSRNSANAATRAEAFVYIVRAFVYDRAESGTDELSVFTDTGSMTTAQKQAAAALVASGVIKGDTATTLAPDKKLTRAEFVTMLTRITGNISAEYTGAAGGSIVSGDTTLTASNLTGDLIFSAPVHTVNLSDVSTPNRVVLKGCDNVTLTADGQAGMSTLAADPADSAAITFGDTVSTSNLVIAGDGGYVSFNGKADNIEITASNRVIDLSGMDATSLTVTGRGNTINLGGSVGAVSISGSAKNTRLSVSGTVDFLLAAGYGSTIGGAGKANSLELRAAGCNVTLACDNKVENIDTGIKNVKINIGVLTKVTA
;
A
#
# COMPACT_ATOMS: atom_id res chain seq x y z
N MET A 1 6.41 4.16 -1.65
CA MET A 1 6.66 5.62 -1.49
C MET A 1 7.76 6.13 -2.41
N ILE A 2 8.97 5.63 -2.33
CA ILE A 2 10.10 6.07 -3.17
C ILE A 2 9.85 5.84 -4.66
N SER A 3 9.13 4.78 -5.03
CA SER A 3 8.90 4.40 -6.43
C SER A 3 8.00 5.37 -7.20
N GLY A 4 6.93 5.86 -6.59
CA GLY A 4 5.94 6.69 -7.30
C GLY A 4 6.38 8.13 -7.55
N VAL A 5 7.06 8.74 -6.58
CA VAL A 5 7.47 10.15 -6.64
C VAL A 5 8.62 10.35 -7.62
N LEU A 6 9.59 9.43 -7.67
CA LEU A 6 10.71 9.54 -8.60
C LEU A 6 10.32 9.30 -10.07
N ALA A 7 9.39 8.36 -10.32
CA ALA A 7 8.95 8.10 -11.69
C ALA A 7 8.23 9.30 -12.34
N ALA A 8 7.45 10.05 -11.54
CA ALA A 8 6.77 11.26 -12.03
C ALA A 8 7.75 12.40 -12.38
N VAL A 9 8.86 12.48 -11.66
CA VAL A 9 9.87 13.54 -11.87
C VAL A 9 10.84 13.20 -13.00
N MET A 10 11.18 11.91 -13.22
CA MET A 10 12.09 11.50 -14.30
C MET A 10 11.48 11.57 -15.70
N LEU A 11 10.17 11.36 -15.85
CA LEU A 11 9.50 11.48 -17.15
C LEU A 11 9.52 12.91 -17.71
N LEU A 12 9.71 13.92 -16.86
CA LEU A 12 9.82 15.31 -17.26
C LEU A 12 11.22 15.69 -17.78
N SER A 13 12.28 14.99 -17.34
CA SER A 13 13.66 15.27 -17.78
C SER A 13 13.98 14.75 -19.20
N THR A 14 13.27 13.71 -19.68
CA THR A 14 13.48 13.15 -21.01
C THR A 14 12.75 13.89 -22.14
N ALA A 15 11.71 14.66 -21.81
CA ALA A 15 10.98 15.46 -22.82
C ALA A 15 11.71 16.75 -23.23
N TYR A 16 12.70 17.21 -22.44
CA TYR A 16 13.42 18.47 -22.70
C TYR A 16 14.69 18.31 -23.55
N ALA A 17 15.10 17.08 -23.85
CA ALA A 17 16.35 16.81 -24.63
C ALA A 17 16.16 16.73 -26.15
N ALA A 18 14.96 16.96 -26.70
CA ALA A 18 14.64 16.68 -28.11
C ALA A 18 14.34 17.93 -28.97
N GLU A 19 14.53 19.15 -28.49
CA GLU A 19 14.42 20.35 -29.37
C GLU A 19 15.68 21.20 -29.35
N GLY A 20 16.57 20.90 -30.25
CA GLY A 20 17.74 21.70 -30.61
C GLY A 20 18.07 21.61 -32.08
N SER A 21 17.96 22.75 -32.74
CA SER A 21 18.43 23.15 -34.07
C SER A 21 17.28 23.41 -35.08
N THR A 22 17.15 24.53 -35.75
CA THR A 22 18.11 25.48 -36.33
C THR A 22 17.41 26.75 -36.83
N PRO A 23 18.12 27.75 -37.38
CA PRO A 23 17.75 29.14 -37.34
C PRO A 23 17.18 29.66 -38.68
N ASP A 24 16.40 30.69 -38.68
CA ASP A 24 16.64 31.78 -39.62
C ASP A 24 15.92 33.08 -39.15
N GLY A 25 16.63 34.18 -39.37
CA GLY A 25 16.33 35.47 -38.82
C GLY A 25 15.27 36.26 -39.57
N THR A 26 14.68 37.16 -38.84
CA THR A 26 14.44 38.57 -39.30
C THR A 26 14.17 39.44 -38.07
N ALA A 27 14.95 40.49 -37.97
CA ALA A 27 14.79 41.56 -37.00
C ALA A 27 13.58 42.42 -37.32
N VAL A 28 12.77 42.75 -36.29
CA VAL A 28 12.00 43.99 -36.24
C VAL A 28 12.01 44.54 -34.80
N ALA A 29 12.18 45.84 -34.73
CA ALA A 29 12.57 46.70 -33.64
C ALA A 29 11.59 46.78 -32.47
N ASP A 30 12.20 46.89 -31.30
CA ASP A 30 12.08 47.90 -30.24
C ASP A 30 10.67 48.44 -29.91
N THR A 31 10.12 47.98 -28.80
CA THR A 31 9.39 48.84 -27.89
C THR A 31 9.69 48.38 -26.45
N ALA A 32 10.28 49.31 -25.72
CA ALA A 32 10.55 49.17 -24.30
C ALA A 32 9.26 48.88 -23.53
N VAL A 33 9.18 47.69 -22.92
CA VAL A 33 8.22 47.38 -21.86
C VAL A 33 8.97 47.37 -20.55
N SER A 34 8.48 48.18 -19.64
CA SER A 34 8.97 48.44 -18.30
C SER A 34 9.31 47.18 -17.51
N ALA A 35 10.48 47.21 -16.88
CA ALA A 35 10.88 46.31 -15.83
C ALA A 35 9.93 46.43 -14.62
N ASP A 36 9.04 45.48 -14.43
CA ASP A 36 8.52 45.05 -13.13
C ASP A 36 7.66 43.76 -13.29
N ALA A 37 8.28 42.68 -13.73
CA ALA A 37 7.75 41.35 -13.48
C ALA A 37 8.76 40.67 -12.53
N ALA A 38 8.50 40.76 -11.24
CA ALA A 38 9.18 39.92 -10.25
C ALA A 38 8.95 38.47 -10.69
N GLU A 39 10.03 37.77 -11.06
CA GLU A 39 10.03 36.38 -11.46
C GLU A 39 9.32 35.56 -10.37
N GLN A 40 8.07 35.15 -10.63
CA GLN A 40 7.32 34.32 -9.68
C GLN A 40 8.05 33.00 -9.59
N THR A 41 8.58 32.68 -8.42
CA THR A 41 9.27 31.43 -8.14
C THR A 41 8.35 30.46 -7.41
N VAL A 42 8.38 29.18 -7.80
CA VAL A 42 7.76 28.08 -7.05
C VAL A 42 8.67 27.71 -5.89
N LYS A 43 8.15 27.65 -4.66
CA LYS A 43 8.94 27.39 -3.47
C LYS A 43 8.40 26.15 -2.73
N LEU A 44 9.31 25.24 -2.37
CA LEU A 44 9.09 24.17 -1.41
C LEU A 44 9.77 24.57 -0.10
N VAL A 45 9.00 24.70 0.96
CA VAL A 45 9.48 25.11 2.28
C VAL A 45 9.41 23.95 3.25
N PHE A 46 10.51 23.66 3.91
CA PHE A 46 10.62 22.57 4.87
C PHE A 46 11.01 23.12 6.24
N LYS A 47 10.42 22.55 7.28
CA LYS A 47 10.78 22.80 8.67
C LYS A 47 11.68 21.68 9.17
N ALA A 48 12.74 22.05 9.87
CA ALA A 48 13.65 21.10 10.50
C ALA A 48 13.29 20.88 11.98
N ASP A 49 13.39 19.65 12.47
CA ASP A 49 13.22 19.30 13.89
C ASP A 49 14.40 19.76 14.75
N THR A 50 15.54 19.99 14.14
CA THR A 50 16.78 20.46 14.77
C THR A 50 17.33 21.66 13.99
N PRO A 51 17.85 22.71 14.65
CA PRO A 51 18.37 23.90 13.98
C PRO A 51 19.44 23.59 12.92
N LEU A 52 19.24 24.13 11.72
CA LEU A 52 20.14 24.01 10.57
C LEU A 52 21.24 25.07 10.66
N THR A 53 22.24 24.84 11.52
CA THR A 53 23.35 25.78 11.74
C THR A 53 24.70 25.12 11.44
N GLY A 54 25.64 25.89 10.91
CA GLY A 54 27.00 25.42 10.61
C GLY A 54 27.01 24.17 9.73
N ALA A 55 27.85 23.19 10.05
CA ALA A 55 28.08 21.99 9.27
C ALA A 55 26.77 21.15 9.02
N ASN A 56 25.82 21.24 9.94
CA ASN A 56 24.53 20.51 9.80
C ASN A 56 23.68 21.16 8.69
N GLY A 57 23.55 22.47 8.67
CA GLY A 57 22.84 23.19 7.62
C GLY A 57 23.50 23.03 6.24
N ASP A 58 24.84 23.06 6.19
CA ASP A 58 25.58 22.80 4.95
C ASP A 58 25.36 21.40 4.42
N MET A 59 25.36 20.40 5.31
CA MET A 59 25.10 18.99 4.95
C MET A 59 23.69 18.78 4.40
N VAL A 60 22.66 19.31 5.06
CA VAL A 60 21.27 19.22 4.59
C VAL A 60 21.12 19.91 3.24
N THR A 61 21.71 21.09 3.08
CA THR A 61 21.70 21.84 1.81
C THR A 61 22.31 21.02 0.68
N GLU A 62 23.46 20.38 0.92
CA GLU A 62 24.15 19.57 -0.07
C GLU A 62 23.35 18.31 -0.44
N ILE A 63 22.75 17.64 0.54
CA ILE A 63 21.90 16.47 0.31
C ILE A 63 20.69 16.85 -0.56
N LEU A 64 20.00 17.94 -0.26
CA LEU A 64 18.86 18.39 -1.07
C LEU A 64 19.30 18.76 -2.50
N LYS A 65 20.45 19.42 -2.67
CA LYS A 65 21.02 19.71 -3.99
C LYS A 65 21.36 18.43 -4.76
N ASN A 66 21.96 17.44 -4.09
CA ASN A 66 22.28 16.15 -4.70
C ASN A 66 21.02 15.42 -5.14
N ARG A 67 19.94 15.44 -4.35
CA ARG A 67 18.64 14.87 -4.71
C ARG A 67 18.03 15.56 -5.93
N LEU A 68 18.07 16.88 -5.97
CA LEU A 68 17.56 17.68 -7.10
C LEU A 68 18.37 17.42 -8.38
N ALA A 69 19.70 17.41 -8.26
CA ALA A 69 20.57 17.12 -9.39
C ALA A 69 20.39 15.69 -9.93
N ALA A 70 20.22 14.70 -9.04
CA ALA A 70 19.95 13.31 -9.41
C ALA A 70 18.63 13.15 -10.18
N LEU A 71 17.65 14.02 -9.92
CA LEU A 71 16.37 14.08 -10.64
C LEU A 71 16.43 14.95 -11.90
N GLY A 72 17.59 15.51 -12.24
CA GLY A 72 17.79 16.31 -13.45
C GLY A 72 17.38 17.78 -13.35
N TYR A 73 17.03 18.28 -12.15
CA TYR A 73 16.78 19.72 -11.97
C TYR A 73 18.08 20.50 -12.14
N LYS A 74 18.04 21.65 -12.82
CA LYS A 74 19.20 22.48 -13.12
C LYS A 74 19.08 23.89 -12.55
N ASP A 75 17.92 24.49 -12.66
CA ASP A 75 17.67 25.88 -12.26
C ASP A 75 16.88 25.88 -10.95
N TYR A 76 17.59 25.92 -9.82
CA TYR A 76 17.02 25.98 -8.48
C TYR A 76 17.97 26.61 -7.49
N THR A 77 17.42 27.08 -6.38
CA THR A 77 18.21 27.51 -5.21
C THR A 77 17.76 26.75 -3.97
N VAL A 78 18.69 26.42 -3.08
CA VAL A 78 18.41 25.81 -1.78
C VAL A 78 19.02 26.70 -0.72
N THR A 79 18.20 27.24 0.19
CA THR A 79 18.62 28.20 1.21
C THR A 79 18.06 27.85 2.58
N VAL A 80 18.89 27.88 3.60
CA VAL A 80 18.49 27.75 5.00
C VAL A 80 17.92 29.09 5.46
N SER A 81 16.85 29.08 6.27
CA SER A 81 16.28 30.30 6.87
C SER A 81 17.28 30.96 7.84
N GLU A 82 17.21 32.27 8.01
CA GLU A 82 18.13 33.04 8.88
C GLU A 82 18.10 32.56 10.34
N ASP A 83 16.95 32.08 10.80
CA ASP A 83 16.76 31.52 12.15
C ASP A 83 17.18 30.04 12.26
N GLY A 84 17.55 29.40 11.16
CA GLY A 84 17.95 28.01 11.09
C GLY A 84 16.80 27.01 11.30
N THR A 85 15.54 27.46 11.36
CA THR A 85 14.39 26.56 11.66
C THR A 85 13.86 25.84 10.42
N GLY A 86 14.27 26.26 9.22
CA GLY A 86 13.80 25.68 7.98
C GLY A 86 14.77 25.82 6.81
N ILE A 87 14.40 25.20 5.70
CA ILE A 87 15.13 25.24 4.43
C ILE A 87 14.14 25.36 3.27
N THR A 88 14.49 26.16 2.27
CA THR A 88 13.64 26.41 1.10
C THR A 88 14.35 25.99 -0.17
N ALA A 89 13.68 25.21 -1.01
CA ALA A 89 14.06 24.98 -2.40
C ALA A 89 13.16 25.82 -3.31
N ALA A 90 13.75 26.71 -4.12
CA ALA A 90 13.02 27.61 -5.02
C ALA A 90 13.40 27.32 -6.47
N PHE A 91 12.39 27.35 -7.35
CA PHE A 91 12.46 27.01 -8.77
C PHE A 91 11.82 28.10 -9.62
N PRO A 92 12.16 28.22 -10.92
CA PRO A 92 11.38 29.02 -11.87
C PRO A 92 9.90 28.61 -11.86
N HIS A 93 9.00 29.57 -12.08
CA HIS A 93 7.54 29.35 -12.02
C HIS A 93 7.03 28.20 -12.91
N SER A 94 7.65 27.98 -14.04
CA SER A 94 7.29 26.89 -14.96
C SER A 94 7.72 25.49 -14.51
N THR A 95 8.47 25.39 -13.39
CA THR A 95 9.03 24.11 -12.94
C THR A 95 7.97 23.25 -12.28
N GLN A 96 7.82 22.01 -12.74
CA GLN A 96 6.95 21.01 -12.11
C GLN A 96 7.61 20.48 -10.83
N VAL A 97 6.94 20.65 -9.69
CA VAL A 97 7.43 20.25 -8.38
C VAL A 97 6.48 19.30 -7.63
N SER A 98 5.47 18.78 -8.30
CA SER A 98 4.50 17.85 -7.71
C SER A 98 5.20 16.57 -7.21
N GLY A 99 4.96 16.19 -5.94
CA GLY A 99 5.59 15.05 -5.29
C GLY A 99 7.08 15.22 -4.93
N LEU A 100 7.71 16.30 -5.38
CA LEU A 100 9.13 16.57 -5.09
C LEU A 100 9.38 16.84 -3.61
N ALA A 101 8.43 17.51 -2.95
CA ALA A 101 8.55 17.83 -1.52
C ALA A 101 8.70 16.54 -0.67
N ASP A 102 7.86 15.55 -0.92
CA ASP A 102 7.86 14.27 -0.18
C ASP A 102 9.15 13.48 -0.41
N TYR A 103 9.69 13.51 -1.63
CA TYR A 103 10.99 12.90 -1.92
C TYR A 103 12.14 13.62 -1.22
N LEU A 104 12.13 14.96 -1.19
CA LEU A 104 13.21 15.75 -0.59
C LEU A 104 13.30 15.56 0.93
N VAL A 105 12.18 15.27 1.62
CA VAL A 105 12.17 15.06 3.08
C VAL A 105 12.49 13.64 3.52
N GLN A 106 12.62 12.67 2.61
CA GLN A 106 12.93 11.29 2.99
C GLN A 106 14.27 11.18 3.72
N PRO A 107 14.34 10.48 4.87
CA PRO A 107 15.57 10.35 5.62
C PRO A 107 16.69 9.67 4.84
N ALA A 108 16.39 8.69 3.98
CA ALA A 108 17.35 7.83 3.27
C ALA A 108 18.27 7.06 4.23
N ALA A 109 17.77 6.70 5.39
CA ALA A 109 18.50 5.98 6.42
C ALA A 109 18.60 4.49 6.06
N PHE A 110 19.78 4.07 5.62
CA PHE A 110 20.09 2.68 5.32
C PHE A 110 20.59 1.94 6.56
N THR A 111 20.05 0.76 6.83
CA THR A 111 20.60 -0.17 7.83
C THR A 111 20.54 -1.61 7.32
N ALA A 112 21.52 -2.42 7.74
CA ALA A 112 21.44 -3.87 7.64
C ALA A 112 21.63 -4.47 9.03
N SER A 113 20.62 -5.18 9.52
CA SER A 113 20.58 -5.74 10.87
C SER A 113 20.31 -7.25 10.85
N ASP A 114 20.67 -7.95 11.91
CA ASP A 114 20.27 -9.34 12.12
C ASP A 114 18.87 -9.44 12.76
N ALA A 115 18.42 -10.66 13.02
CA ALA A 115 17.14 -10.97 13.65
C ALA A 115 17.02 -10.42 15.09
N ASP A 116 18.13 -10.26 15.80
CA ASP A 116 18.17 -9.70 17.15
C ASP A 116 18.18 -8.16 17.15
N GLY A 117 18.09 -7.54 15.97
CA GLY A 117 18.09 -6.09 15.80
C GLY A 117 19.47 -5.43 15.86
N LYS A 118 20.57 -6.21 15.96
CA LYS A 118 21.91 -5.65 15.92
C LYS A 118 22.22 -5.10 14.53
N VAL A 119 22.46 -3.82 14.45
CA VAL A 119 22.83 -3.12 13.20
C VAL A 119 24.31 -3.39 12.89
N TRP A 120 24.56 -3.90 11.69
CA TRP A 120 25.88 -4.23 11.19
C TRP A 120 26.40 -3.24 10.15
N LEU A 121 25.53 -2.71 9.30
CA LEU A 121 25.86 -1.70 8.29
C LEU A 121 24.90 -0.52 8.37
N THR A 122 25.42 0.66 8.03
CA THR A 122 24.68 1.92 7.93
C THR A 122 25.07 2.67 6.66
N ASN A 123 24.54 3.87 6.43
CA ASN A 123 24.93 4.72 5.29
C ASN A 123 26.45 4.98 5.23
N GLU A 124 27.15 5.05 6.36
CA GLU A 124 28.63 5.26 6.42
C GLU A 124 29.43 4.12 5.80
N ASP A 125 28.83 2.93 5.71
CA ASP A 125 29.45 1.74 5.14
C ASP A 125 29.27 1.67 3.62
N LEU A 126 28.43 2.54 3.04
CA LEU A 126 28.18 2.63 1.60
C LEU A 126 29.15 3.61 0.95
N LYS A 127 29.78 3.19 -0.13
CA LYS A 127 30.61 4.04 -1.00
C LYS A 127 29.81 4.56 -2.18
N GLN A 128 28.97 3.72 -2.74
CA GLN A 128 28.13 4.03 -3.90
C GLN A 128 26.98 3.01 -3.96
N VAL A 129 25.84 3.44 -4.45
CA VAL A 129 24.70 2.58 -4.75
C VAL A 129 24.31 2.76 -6.21
N THR A 130 24.18 1.68 -6.94
CA THR A 130 23.72 1.70 -8.35
C THR A 130 22.61 0.71 -8.54
N SER A 131 21.84 0.85 -9.61
CA SER A 131 20.87 -0.15 -10.05
C SER A 131 21.43 -0.94 -11.22
N SER A 132 20.98 -2.17 -11.36
CA SER A 132 21.23 -3.02 -12.53
C SER A 132 20.01 -3.89 -12.78
N LYS A 133 20.04 -4.61 -13.93
CA LYS A 133 19.05 -5.66 -14.14
C LYS A 133 19.25 -6.78 -13.13
N GLY A 134 18.14 -7.28 -12.60
CA GLY A 134 18.15 -8.44 -11.73
C GLY A 134 18.43 -9.74 -12.47
N SER A 135 18.57 -10.81 -11.72
CA SER A 135 18.81 -12.17 -12.27
C SER A 135 17.61 -12.75 -13.03
N LYS A 136 16.44 -12.14 -12.91
CA LYS A 136 15.20 -12.53 -13.60
C LYS A 136 14.77 -11.45 -14.57
N ASP A 137 14.12 -11.84 -15.67
CA ASP A 137 13.56 -10.90 -16.63
C ASP A 137 12.62 -9.90 -15.98
N SER A 138 12.74 -8.64 -16.36
CA SER A 138 11.95 -7.50 -15.87
C SER A 138 12.13 -7.17 -14.38
N THR A 139 13.18 -7.69 -13.72
CA THR A 139 13.49 -7.31 -12.34
C THR A 139 14.70 -6.38 -12.28
N GLY A 140 14.71 -5.51 -11.25
CA GLY A 140 15.83 -4.66 -10.91
C GLY A 140 16.63 -5.22 -9.73
N CYS A 141 17.88 -4.82 -9.65
CA CYS A 141 18.80 -5.15 -8.58
C CYS A 141 19.43 -3.87 -8.04
N ILE A 142 19.49 -3.72 -6.72
CA ILE A 142 20.24 -2.65 -6.05
C ILE A 142 21.64 -3.18 -5.79
N VAL A 143 22.65 -2.50 -6.30
CA VAL A 143 24.04 -2.87 -6.14
C VAL A 143 24.70 -1.93 -5.15
N LEU A 144 25.05 -2.44 -3.98
CA LEU A 144 25.80 -1.70 -2.96
C LEU A 144 27.30 -1.87 -3.20
N THR A 145 28.02 -0.79 -3.41
CA THR A 145 29.48 -0.77 -3.31
C THR A 145 29.85 -0.28 -1.91
N LEU A 146 30.58 -1.09 -1.16
CA LEU A 146 30.91 -0.86 0.24
C LEU A 146 32.26 -0.13 0.38
N THR A 147 32.39 0.65 1.46
CA THR A 147 33.68 1.15 1.92
C THR A 147 34.54 -0.02 2.46
N THR A 148 35.80 0.24 2.77
CA THR A 148 36.67 -0.77 3.41
C THR A 148 36.10 -1.22 4.75
N LYS A 149 35.58 -0.27 5.55
CA LYS A 149 34.86 -0.55 6.81
C LYS A 149 33.61 -1.37 6.56
N GLY A 150 32.76 -0.97 5.59
CA GLY A 150 31.52 -1.66 5.25
C GLY A 150 31.76 -3.11 4.77
N ARG A 151 32.83 -3.37 4.00
CA ARG A 151 33.23 -4.73 3.63
C ARG A 151 33.60 -5.56 4.86
N GLN A 152 34.32 -4.97 5.81
CA GLN A 152 34.66 -5.66 7.06
C GLN A 152 33.40 -5.95 7.88
N SER A 153 32.52 -4.96 8.05
CA SER A 153 31.24 -5.12 8.75
C SER A 153 30.38 -6.21 8.12
N LEU A 154 30.27 -6.23 6.78
CA LEU A 154 29.55 -7.29 6.06
C LEU A 154 30.13 -8.68 6.33
N ARG A 155 31.46 -8.80 6.29
CA ARG A 155 32.16 -10.07 6.56
C ARG A 155 31.89 -10.56 7.97
N GLU A 156 31.93 -9.65 8.96
CA GLU A 156 31.65 -9.98 10.36
C GLU A 156 30.18 -10.39 10.55
N ALA A 157 29.25 -9.59 10.01
CA ALA A 157 27.81 -9.87 10.04
C ALA A 157 27.48 -11.25 9.46
N THR A 158 27.98 -11.51 8.25
CA THR A 158 27.66 -12.77 7.56
C THR A 158 28.36 -13.98 8.16
N THR A 159 29.50 -13.80 8.82
CA THR A 159 30.16 -14.87 9.60
C THR A 159 29.35 -15.23 10.85
N ASP A 160 28.89 -14.20 11.58
CA ASP A 160 28.07 -14.37 12.78
C ASP A 160 26.72 -15.02 12.42
N ILE A 161 25.99 -14.44 11.47
CA ILE A 161 24.66 -14.91 11.06
C ILE A 161 24.71 -16.34 10.50
N ALA A 162 25.71 -16.67 9.68
CA ALA A 162 25.85 -18.02 9.12
C ALA A 162 26.17 -19.09 10.16
N SER A 163 26.76 -18.73 11.31
CA SER A 163 27.06 -19.64 12.39
C SER A 163 25.88 -20.01 13.29
N ARG A 164 24.74 -19.32 13.13
CA ARG A 164 23.53 -19.51 13.94
C ARG A 164 22.78 -20.78 13.52
N ASP A 165 22.09 -21.41 14.43
CA ASP A 165 21.26 -22.58 14.16
C ASP A 165 19.95 -22.21 13.47
N SER A 166 19.38 -21.03 13.80
CA SER A 166 18.14 -20.46 13.24
C SER A 166 18.32 -18.98 12.88
N ASP A 167 17.33 -18.39 12.20
CA ASP A 167 17.27 -16.97 11.85
C ASP A 167 18.50 -16.40 11.14
N ARG A 168 19.00 -17.14 10.15
CA ARG A 168 20.15 -16.75 9.34
C ARG A 168 19.82 -15.68 8.32
N LYS A 169 19.08 -14.62 8.73
CA LYS A 169 18.65 -13.53 7.85
C LYS A 169 19.41 -12.24 8.14
N LEU A 170 19.73 -11.51 7.09
CA LEU A 170 20.22 -10.14 7.17
C LEU A 170 19.10 -9.22 6.67
N TYR A 171 18.50 -8.44 7.56
CA TYR A 171 17.41 -7.51 7.25
C TYR A 171 17.97 -6.20 6.74
N ILE A 172 17.72 -5.90 5.48
CA ILE A 172 18.15 -4.68 4.81
C ILE A 172 16.98 -3.70 4.82
N LYS A 173 17.18 -2.53 5.43
CA LYS A 173 16.13 -1.53 5.62
C LYS A 173 16.56 -0.18 5.05
N VAL A 174 15.59 0.54 4.52
CA VAL A 174 15.71 1.97 4.16
C VAL A 174 14.55 2.69 4.84
N ASP A 175 14.86 3.73 5.60
CA ASP A 175 13.90 4.50 6.40
C ASP A 175 13.05 3.62 7.34
N GLY A 176 13.71 2.63 7.97
CA GLY A 176 13.08 1.66 8.85
C GLY A 176 12.34 0.52 8.12
N LYS A 177 12.05 0.69 6.84
CA LYS A 177 11.33 -0.29 6.02
C LYS A 177 12.27 -1.39 5.54
N THR A 178 11.90 -2.65 5.78
CA THR A 178 12.64 -3.80 5.26
C THR A 178 12.43 -3.94 3.75
N ILE A 179 13.48 -3.73 2.98
CA ILE A 179 13.46 -3.85 1.51
C ILE A 179 13.94 -5.21 1.02
N ALA A 180 14.72 -5.93 1.83
CA ALA A 180 15.15 -7.31 1.55
C ALA A 180 15.62 -7.99 2.84
N PHE A 181 15.56 -9.35 2.87
CA PHE A 181 16.02 -10.16 4.01
C PHE A 181 16.65 -11.47 3.51
N PRO A 182 17.81 -11.41 2.82
CA PRO A 182 18.47 -12.59 2.31
C PRO A 182 18.88 -13.54 3.43
N THR A 183 18.75 -14.85 3.16
CA THR A 183 19.30 -15.89 4.03
C THR A 183 20.81 -16.02 3.82
N ILE A 184 21.57 -15.95 4.88
CA ILE A 184 23.02 -16.00 4.87
C ILE A 184 23.50 -17.45 5.13
N SER A 185 24.02 -18.08 4.10
CA SER A 185 24.53 -19.46 4.16
C SER A 185 26.02 -19.57 4.47
N GLY A 186 26.75 -18.47 4.40
CA GLY A 186 28.19 -18.44 4.64
C GLY A 186 28.75 -17.02 4.65
N LYS A 187 30.02 -16.89 5.04
CA LYS A 187 30.74 -15.62 5.06
C LYS A 187 30.80 -14.99 3.68
N ILE A 188 30.43 -13.71 3.61
CA ILE A 188 30.55 -12.88 2.41
C ILE A 188 31.67 -11.86 2.63
N ASP A 189 32.71 -11.93 1.80
CA ASP A 189 33.86 -11.02 1.82
C ASP A 189 33.96 -10.31 0.46
N SER A 190 33.08 -9.36 0.21
CA SER A 190 32.96 -8.64 -1.05
C SER A 190 32.83 -7.14 -0.80
N SER A 191 33.41 -6.34 -1.70
CA SER A 191 33.20 -4.88 -1.74
C SER A 191 31.95 -4.47 -2.54
N SER A 192 31.28 -5.44 -3.16
CA SER A 192 30.03 -5.20 -3.89
C SER A 192 29.02 -6.28 -3.54
N VAL A 193 27.79 -5.87 -3.27
CA VAL A 193 26.67 -6.76 -2.88
C VAL A 193 25.44 -6.42 -3.71
N ASN A 194 24.82 -7.44 -4.26
CA ASN A 194 23.58 -7.34 -5.00
C ASN A 194 22.40 -7.62 -4.06
N ILE A 195 21.43 -6.71 -4.05
CA ILE A 195 20.17 -6.87 -3.34
C ILE A 195 19.08 -7.07 -4.37
N GLU A 196 18.53 -8.29 -4.42
CA GLU A 196 17.42 -8.66 -5.28
C GLU A 196 16.22 -9.05 -4.40
N ASN A 197 15.08 -8.39 -4.60
CA ASN A 197 13.82 -8.73 -3.91
C ASN A 197 12.63 -8.43 -4.82
N ASN A 198 12.65 -8.95 -6.06
CA ASN A 198 11.63 -8.71 -7.09
C ASN A 198 11.36 -7.21 -7.33
N PHE A 199 12.33 -6.33 -7.12
CA PHE A 199 12.21 -4.93 -7.51
C PHE A 199 11.97 -4.82 -9.02
N THR A 200 11.19 -3.85 -9.44
CA THR A 200 11.26 -3.40 -10.84
C THR A 200 12.57 -2.65 -11.06
N GLU A 201 13.01 -2.52 -12.32
CA GLU A 201 14.21 -1.73 -12.66
C GLU A 201 14.10 -0.30 -12.08
N GLN A 202 12.91 0.31 -12.19
CA GLN A 202 12.62 1.65 -11.68
C GLN A 202 12.74 1.74 -10.15
N VAL A 203 12.22 0.75 -9.42
CA VAL A 203 12.33 0.73 -7.94
C VAL A 203 13.78 0.63 -7.49
N ALA A 204 14.58 -0.23 -8.14
CA ALA A 204 16.00 -0.36 -7.84
C ALA A 204 16.77 0.94 -8.15
N GLU A 205 16.43 1.62 -9.25
CA GLU A 205 17.00 2.92 -9.61
C GLU A 205 16.64 3.99 -8.58
N ASN A 206 15.40 4.05 -8.15
CA ASN A 206 14.93 5.01 -7.16
C ASN A 206 15.67 4.88 -5.81
N TYR A 207 15.86 3.64 -5.32
CA TYR A 207 16.68 3.42 -4.13
C TYR A 207 18.14 3.82 -4.34
N ALA A 208 18.70 3.54 -5.52
CA ALA A 208 20.07 3.91 -5.82
C ALA A 208 20.26 5.45 -5.80
N LEU A 209 19.36 6.20 -6.42
CA LEU A 209 19.38 7.66 -6.43
C LEU A 209 19.23 8.25 -5.02
N LEU A 210 18.27 7.75 -4.25
CA LEU A 210 18.01 8.22 -2.90
C LEU A 210 19.21 7.99 -1.97
N LEU A 211 19.76 6.78 -1.96
CA LEU A 211 20.87 6.40 -1.08
C LEU A 211 22.19 7.08 -1.47
N ASN A 212 22.42 7.30 -2.76
CA ASN A 212 23.60 8.05 -3.23
C ASN A 212 23.55 9.54 -2.87
N ALA A 213 22.36 10.12 -2.80
CA ALA A 213 22.21 11.54 -2.43
C ALA A 213 22.55 11.80 -0.96
N GLY A 214 22.54 10.76 -0.12
CA GLY A 214 22.89 10.80 1.29
C GLY A 214 21.68 10.83 2.24
N ALA A 215 21.92 10.35 3.46
CA ALA A 215 20.93 10.38 4.53
C ALA A 215 20.84 11.77 5.17
N LEU A 216 19.61 12.23 5.41
CA LEU A 216 19.36 13.47 6.14
C LEU A 216 19.76 13.30 7.61
N PRO A 217 20.59 14.21 8.16
CA PRO A 217 20.98 14.16 9.57
C PRO A 217 19.91 14.70 10.52
N VAL A 218 18.82 15.26 9.97
CA VAL A 218 17.69 15.85 10.70
C VAL A 218 16.38 15.44 10.02
N THR A 219 15.28 15.49 10.75
CA THR A 219 13.95 15.29 10.16
C THR A 219 13.48 16.60 9.51
N LEU A 220 13.13 16.54 8.24
CA LEU A 220 12.48 17.63 7.53
C LEU A 220 10.99 17.32 7.36
N THR A 221 10.15 18.31 7.63
CA THR A 221 8.70 18.24 7.37
C THR A 221 8.30 19.30 6.36
N VAL A 222 7.41 18.98 5.45
CA VAL A 222 6.89 19.92 4.45
C VAL A 222 6.06 20.98 5.16
N SER A 223 6.47 22.24 5.06
CA SER A 223 5.79 23.39 5.67
C SER A 223 4.90 24.11 4.66
N SER A 224 5.37 24.22 3.40
CA SER A 224 4.63 24.77 2.29
C SER A 224 5.11 24.13 1.00
N ALA A 225 4.17 23.68 0.18
CA ALA A 225 4.39 23.26 -1.20
C ALA A 225 3.26 23.83 -2.05
N PRO A 226 3.48 24.17 -3.34
CA PRO A 226 2.41 24.62 -4.21
C PRO A 226 1.32 23.54 -4.28
N ALA A 227 0.08 23.95 -4.24
CA ALA A 227 -1.04 23.06 -4.53
C ALA A 227 -0.86 22.53 -5.97
N ALA A 228 -1.16 21.25 -6.19
CA ALA A 228 -0.96 20.58 -7.48
C ALA A 228 -1.81 21.14 -8.66
N ASN A 229 -2.44 22.31 -8.54
CA ASN A 229 -3.40 22.87 -9.49
C ASN A 229 -3.35 24.40 -9.60
N ASP A 230 -2.20 25.04 -9.63
CA ASP A 230 -2.17 26.43 -10.07
C ASP A 230 -2.00 26.50 -11.59
N LYS A 231 -3.13 26.51 -12.30
CA LYS A 231 -3.24 26.94 -13.70
C LYS A 231 -3.01 28.45 -13.74
N PRO A 232 -2.28 29.01 -14.71
CA PRO A 232 -2.14 30.45 -14.86
C PRO A 232 -3.53 31.06 -15.02
N ILE A 233 -3.88 32.00 -14.15
CA ILE A 233 -5.09 32.84 -14.30
C ILE A 233 -4.68 33.97 -15.22
N ASP A 234 -5.22 33.97 -16.45
CA ASP A 234 -5.25 35.16 -17.28
C ASP A 234 -6.04 36.24 -16.52
N GLY A 235 -5.46 37.44 -16.44
CA GLY A 235 -6.00 38.54 -15.70
C GLY A 235 -7.30 39.09 -16.30
N ASP A 236 -8.22 39.38 -15.47
CA ASP A 236 -8.90 40.66 -15.29
C ASP A 236 -10.05 40.47 -14.29
N ASP A 237 -10.03 41.15 -13.19
CA ASP A 237 -10.96 42.15 -12.75
C ASP A 237 -10.79 42.50 -11.26
N ASN A 238 -10.61 43.78 -11.13
CA ASN A 238 -10.54 44.63 -9.98
C ASN A 238 -11.75 44.50 -9.04
N ASN A 239 -11.57 44.29 -7.73
CA ASN A 239 -12.17 45.17 -6.73
C ASN A 239 -11.59 44.96 -5.32
N GLY A 240 -11.30 46.09 -4.69
CA GLY A 240 -10.56 46.19 -3.44
C GLY A 240 -11.35 45.85 -2.17
N GLY A 241 -10.61 45.62 -1.12
CA GLY A 241 -11.14 45.72 0.24
C GLY A 241 -10.44 44.97 1.33
N THR A 242 -9.55 45.68 2.02
CA THR A 242 -9.17 45.59 3.45
C THR A 242 -8.48 44.33 4.00
N THR A 243 -7.24 44.61 4.37
CA THR A 243 -6.33 43.86 5.29
C THR A 243 -6.97 43.53 6.63
N THR A 244 -6.81 42.27 7.05
CA THR A 244 -6.64 41.90 8.46
C THR A 244 -5.67 40.72 8.56
N GLU A 245 -4.75 40.87 9.49
CA GLU A 245 -3.60 40.05 9.85
C GLU A 245 -4.02 38.63 10.30
N PRO A 246 -3.31 37.53 9.92
CA PRO A 246 -3.64 36.19 10.39
C PRO A 246 -2.94 35.89 11.72
N THR A 247 -3.74 35.60 12.72
CA THR A 247 -3.30 35.05 14.02
C THR A 247 -2.98 33.56 13.88
N SER A 248 -1.98 33.11 14.64
CA SER A 248 -1.44 31.75 14.72
C SER A 248 -2.45 30.61 14.80
N PRO A 249 -2.16 29.43 14.22
CA PRO A 249 -3.04 28.28 14.29
C PRO A 249 -2.97 27.63 15.67
N THR A 250 -4.11 27.59 16.32
CA THR A 250 -4.36 26.76 17.50
C THR A 250 -4.67 25.33 17.07
N THR A 251 -4.25 24.38 17.90
CA THR A 251 -4.54 22.95 17.92
C THR A 251 -5.93 22.60 17.38
N PRO A 252 -6.10 21.53 16.56
CA PRO A 252 -7.42 21.13 16.08
C PRO A 252 -8.26 20.60 17.24
N THR A 253 -9.15 21.45 17.72
CA THR A 253 -10.29 21.04 18.54
C THR A 253 -11.35 20.47 17.60
N ASN A 254 -11.97 19.38 18.05
CA ASN A 254 -13.14 18.71 17.50
C ASN A 254 -14.12 19.75 16.86
N PRO A 255 -14.55 19.60 15.60
CA PRO A 255 -15.44 20.57 14.98
C PRO A 255 -16.76 20.58 15.71
N ASP A 256 -17.06 21.75 16.27
CA ASP A 256 -18.35 22.13 16.81
C ASP A 256 -19.46 21.89 15.78
N THR A 257 -20.56 21.31 16.21
CA THR A 257 -21.68 20.79 15.41
C THR A 257 -22.61 21.87 14.84
N SER A 258 -22.09 23.00 14.35
CA SER A 258 -22.95 24.12 13.97
C SER A 258 -22.77 24.69 12.55
N ASP A 259 -22.06 23.99 11.63
CA ASP A 259 -22.02 24.42 10.23
C ASP A 259 -22.40 23.28 9.26
N THR A 260 -23.64 22.77 9.41
CA THR A 260 -24.26 21.94 8.38
C THR A 260 -24.64 22.83 7.22
N THR A 261 -23.78 22.90 6.20
CA THR A 261 -24.16 23.45 4.91
C THR A 261 -25.37 22.66 4.41
N GLU A 262 -26.57 23.22 4.56
CA GLU A 262 -27.78 22.59 4.05
C GLU A 262 -27.78 22.69 2.53
N PHE A 263 -27.64 21.55 1.87
CA PHE A 263 -27.84 21.46 0.43
C PHE A 263 -29.34 21.30 0.13
N PRO A 264 -29.99 22.26 -0.54
CA PRO A 264 -31.43 22.25 -0.71
C PRO A 264 -31.98 21.03 -1.44
N ASP A 265 -31.18 20.44 -2.32
CA ASP A 265 -31.53 19.26 -3.12
C ASP A 265 -31.49 17.92 -2.35
N MET A 266 -31.08 17.95 -1.09
CA MET A 266 -31.17 16.77 -0.20
C MET A 266 -32.50 16.72 0.56
N LYS A 267 -33.15 17.85 0.76
CA LYS A 267 -34.35 17.97 1.61
C LYS A 267 -35.50 17.11 1.06
N GLY A 268 -35.96 16.17 1.89
CA GLY A 268 -37.01 15.22 1.51
C GLY A 268 -36.57 14.08 0.58
N HIS A 269 -35.30 14.00 0.25
CA HIS A 269 -34.75 12.90 -0.52
C HIS A 269 -34.70 11.62 0.35
N TRP A 270 -35.00 10.45 -0.23
CA TRP A 270 -35.02 9.17 0.51
C TRP A 270 -33.71 8.85 1.22
N ALA A 271 -32.57 9.32 0.70
CA ALA A 271 -31.23 9.13 1.26
C ALA A 271 -30.75 10.33 2.09
N GLU A 272 -31.61 11.29 2.45
CA GLU A 272 -31.21 12.51 3.14
C GLU A 272 -30.38 12.22 4.40
N ALA A 273 -30.77 11.22 5.21
CA ALA A 273 -30.04 10.84 6.42
C ALA A 273 -28.62 10.29 6.10
N ALA A 274 -28.51 9.44 5.06
CA ALA A 274 -27.21 8.89 4.64
C ALA A 274 -26.29 9.95 4.05
N LEU A 275 -26.84 10.89 3.28
CA LEU A 275 -26.09 12.01 2.69
C LEU A 275 -25.59 12.96 3.79
N LYS A 276 -26.44 13.34 4.74
CA LYS A 276 -26.04 14.17 5.91
C LYS A 276 -24.94 13.48 6.70
N LYS A 277 -25.06 12.19 6.97
CA LYS A 277 -24.00 11.39 7.60
C LYS A 277 -22.71 11.39 6.78
N GLY A 278 -22.80 11.20 5.47
CA GLY A 278 -21.63 11.24 4.58
C GLY A 278 -20.93 12.61 4.60
N ILE A 279 -21.67 13.72 4.72
CA ILE A 279 -21.10 15.06 4.88
C ILE A 279 -20.41 15.19 6.24
N THR A 280 -21.09 14.81 7.33
CA THR A 280 -20.53 14.85 8.69
C THR A 280 -19.24 14.02 8.83
N LEU A 281 -19.17 12.88 8.12
CA LEU A 281 -17.98 12.02 8.06
C LEU A 281 -16.89 12.53 7.10
N GLY A 282 -17.07 13.69 6.46
CA GLY A 282 -16.11 14.25 5.50
C GLY A 282 -16.00 13.50 4.17
N LEU A 283 -16.88 12.54 3.91
CA LEU A 283 -16.86 11.71 2.70
C LEU A 283 -17.33 12.48 1.47
N LEU A 284 -18.36 13.32 1.64
CA LEU A 284 -19.01 14.06 0.58
C LEU A 284 -18.67 15.54 0.62
N LYS A 285 -18.44 16.09 -0.56
CA LYS A 285 -18.42 17.52 -0.82
C LYS A 285 -19.46 17.85 -1.86
N GLY A 286 -20.20 18.92 -1.66
CA GLY A 286 -21.14 19.44 -2.64
C GLY A 286 -20.42 20.10 -3.82
N SER A 287 -21.16 20.36 -4.88
CA SER A 287 -20.70 21.10 -6.05
C SER A 287 -21.72 22.20 -6.36
N ASN A 288 -21.25 23.45 -6.45
CA ASN A 288 -22.09 24.63 -6.75
C ASN A 288 -23.34 24.74 -5.83
N GLY A 289 -23.17 24.49 -4.52
CA GLY A 289 -24.25 24.54 -3.54
C GLY A 289 -25.30 23.43 -3.65
N LYS A 290 -24.98 22.34 -4.35
CA LYS A 290 -25.83 21.14 -4.51
C LYS A 290 -25.08 19.88 -4.16
N MET A 291 -25.79 18.86 -3.68
CA MET A 291 -25.25 17.52 -3.39
C MET A 291 -25.42 16.56 -4.57
N LEU A 292 -26.37 16.83 -5.46
CA LEU A 292 -26.68 16.06 -6.67
C LEU A 292 -26.94 14.56 -6.35
N PRO A 293 -27.89 14.24 -5.46
CA PRO A 293 -28.08 12.88 -4.94
C PRO A 293 -28.49 11.86 -6.02
N ASN A 294 -29.24 12.29 -7.02
CA ASN A 294 -29.73 11.46 -8.11
C ASN A 294 -28.78 11.34 -9.30
N ASP A 295 -27.72 12.13 -9.31
CA ASP A 295 -26.75 12.06 -10.40
C ASP A 295 -25.93 10.77 -10.29
N PRO A 296 -25.58 10.15 -11.43
CA PRO A 296 -24.71 8.98 -11.43
C PRO A 296 -23.34 9.30 -10.82
N VAL A 297 -22.87 8.46 -9.88
CA VAL A 297 -21.51 8.57 -9.36
C VAL A 297 -20.53 8.03 -10.40
N ARG A 298 -19.47 8.78 -10.68
CA ARG A 298 -18.39 8.30 -11.54
C ARG A 298 -17.47 7.37 -10.75
N GLY A 299 -16.78 6.45 -11.43
CA GLY A 299 -15.79 5.59 -10.78
C GLY A 299 -14.74 6.40 -10.00
N SER A 300 -14.21 7.49 -10.59
CA SER A 300 -13.28 8.40 -9.93
C SER A 300 -13.86 9.09 -8.68
N GLU A 301 -15.14 9.46 -8.70
CA GLU A 301 -15.80 10.05 -7.53
C GLU A 301 -16.03 9.00 -6.43
N ALA A 302 -16.44 7.77 -6.79
CA ALA A 302 -16.60 6.67 -5.86
C ALA A 302 -15.26 6.34 -5.15
N LEU A 303 -14.17 6.26 -5.91
CA LEU A 303 -12.82 6.03 -5.38
C LEU A 303 -12.35 7.19 -4.49
N THR A 304 -12.63 8.45 -4.88
CA THR A 304 -12.33 9.62 -4.03
C THR A 304 -13.05 9.54 -2.68
N ILE A 305 -14.31 9.10 -2.67
CA ILE A 305 -15.09 8.93 -1.44
C ILE A 305 -14.47 7.83 -0.57
N LEU A 306 -14.06 6.71 -1.16
CA LEU A 306 -13.39 5.62 -0.44
C LEU A 306 -12.02 6.03 0.08
N ASN A 307 -11.22 6.76 -0.71
CA ASN A 307 -9.93 7.30 -0.27
C ASN A 307 -10.09 8.20 0.97
N ARG A 308 -11.11 9.05 0.99
CA ARG A 308 -11.42 9.88 2.17
C ARG A 308 -11.84 9.05 3.37
N ALA A 309 -12.67 8.02 3.15
CA ALA A 309 -13.07 7.11 4.23
C ALA A 309 -11.89 6.39 4.87
N LEU A 310 -10.89 6.03 4.06
CA LEU A 310 -9.70 5.30 4.49
C LEU A 310 -8.51 6.22 4.84
N GLY A 311 -8.70 7.54 4.85
CA GLY A 311 -7.64 8.48 5.22
C GLY A 311 -6.42 8.44 4.30
N ALA A 312 -6.62 8.12 3.01
CA ALA A 312 -5.55 7.97 2.03
C ALA A 312 -4.82 9.29 1.78
N ASN A 313 -3.57 9.37 2.14
CA ASN A 313 -2.66 10.49 1.91
C ASN A 313 -1.49 10.12 0.98
N GLU A 314 -1.24 8.84 0.77
CA GLU A 314 -0.21 8.34 -0.12
C GLU A 314 -0.80 7.84 -1.44
N GLN A 315 0.00 7.91 -2.49
CA GLN A 315 -0.42 7.48 -3.83
C GLN A 315 0.70 6.75 -4.56
N ASP A 316 0.32 5.77 -5.35
CA ASP A 316 1.24 5.13 -6.29
C ASP A 316 1.48 6.02 -7.52
N SER A 317 2.50 5.66 -8.29
CA SER A 317 2.80 6.33 -9.55
C SER A 317 1.60 6.31 -10.50
N THR A 318 1.21 7.48 -10.98
CA THR A 318 0.16 7.64 -11.98
C THR A 318 0.67 7.47 -13.42
N ALA A 319 1.96 7.21 -13.61
CA ALA A 319 2.57 7.04 -14.94
C ALA A 319 2.02 5.83 -15.72
N SER A 320 1.57 4.80 -15.00
CA SER A 320 0.93 3.61 -15.60
C SER A 320 -0.52 3.84 -16.04
N LEU A 321 -1.12 4.95 -15.66
CA LEU A 321 -2.46 5.32 -16.08
C LEU A 321 -2.51 5.65 -17.57
N ALA A 322 -3.63 5.35 -18.22
CA ALA A 322 -3.84 5.76 -19.61
C ALA A 322 -3.74 7.28 -19.75
N THR A 323 -3.24 7.77 -20.89
CA THR A 323 -3.07 9.21 -21.14
C THR A 323 -4.34 10.03 -20.90
N SER A 324 -5.51 9.45 -21.17
CA SER A 324 -6.82 10.09 -20.92
C SER A 324 -7.14 10.27 -19.43
N GLN A 325 -6.44 9.57 -18.55
CA GLN A 325 -6.60 9.63 -17.09
C GLN A 325 -5.55 10.53 -16.44
N GLN A 326 -4.53 10.92 -17.18
CA GLN A 326 -3.48 11.83 -16.70
C GLN A 326 -3.98 13.29 -16.79
N ASN A 327 -3.48 14.14 -15.89
CA ASN A 327 -3.84 15.57 -15.82
C ASN A 327 -5.35 15.84 -15.61
N GLN A 328 -6.05 14.88 -15.01
CA GLN A 328 -7.44 15.06 -14.58
C GLN A 328 -7.47 15.44 -13.11
N TRP A 329 -8.56 16.07 -12.66
CA TRP A 329 -8.72 16.41 -11.24
C TRP A 329 -8.66 15.17 -10.31
N TYR A 330 -8.95 13.99 -10.85
CA TYR A 330 -8.96 12.72 -10.11
C TYR A 330 -7.69 11.87 -10.31
N THR A 331 -6.69 12.33 -11.06
CA THR A 331 -5.48 11.55 -11.33
C THR A 331 -4.79 11.11 -10.04
N SER A 332 -4.59 12.04 -9.10
CA SER A 332 -4.03 11.75 -7.78
C SER A 332 -4.92 10.78 -6.99
N GLU A 333 -6.24 10.92 -7.07
CA GLU A 333 -7.17 10.04 -6.38
C GLU A 333 -7.13 8.60 -6.96
N LEU A 334 -6.86 8.44 -8.26
CA LEU A 334 -6.60 7.11 -8.82
C LEU A 334 -5.29 6.51 -8.29
N GLY A 335 -4.23 7.32 -8.17
CA GLY A 335 -2.97 6.89 -7.56
C GLY A 335 -3.16 6.41 -6.11
N LYS A 336 -3.94 7.14 -5.32
CA LYS A 336 -4.29 6.72 -3.95
C LYS A 336 -5.10 5.43 -3.93
N ALA A 337 -6.08 5.30 -4.83
CA ALA A 337 -6.90 4.09 -4.92
C ALA A 337 -6.08 2.85 -5.35
N ILE A 338 -5.06 3.02 -6.20
CA ILE A 338 -4.11 1.96 -6.56
C ILE A 338 -3.26 1.59 -5.33
N HIS A 339 -2.70 2.58 -4.64
CA HIS A 339 -1.91 2.38 -3.43
C HIS A 339 -2.69 1.60 -2.35
N LEU A 340 -3.96 1.89 -2.20
CA LEU A 340 -4.86 1.18 -1.29
C LEU A 340 -5.38 -0.16 -1.85
N ASN A 341 -4.91 -0.65 -2.98
CA ASN A 341 -5.41 -1.87 -3.62
C ASN A 341 -6.94 -1.86 -3.90
N LEU A 342 -7.55 -0.67 -4.11
CA LEU A 342 -8.97 -0.57 -4.48
C LEU A 342 -9.20 -0.91 -5.94
N ILE A 343 -8.25 -0.50 -6.77
CA ILE A 343 -8.20 -0.80 -8.21
C ILE A 343 -6.74 -1.08 -8.60
N ASP A 344 -6.54 -1.72 -9.73
CA ASP A 344 -5.27 -1.73 -10.44
C ASP A 344 -5.26 -0.69 -11.59
N ALA A 345 -4.07 -0.40 -12.13
CA ALA A 345 -3.93 0.62 -13.16
C ALA A 345 -4.73 0.31 -14.43
N ALA A 346 -4.97 -0.97 -14.74
CA ALA A 346 -5.77 -1.38 -15.89
C ALA A 346 -7.25 -1.08 -15.71
N ASP A 347 -7.77 -1.29 -14.49
CA ASP A 347 -9.17 -1.03 -14.13
C ASP A 347 -9.50 0.48 -14.11
N SER A 348 -8.50 1.34 -13.95
CA SER A 348 -8.67 2.80 -13.89
C SER A 348 -9.27 3.41 -15.16
N ARG A 349 -9.15 2.73 -16.31
CA ARG A 349 -9.53 3.26 -17.64
C ARG A 349 -10.98 3.74 -17.73
N ASN A 350 -11.87 3.14 -16.96
CA ASN A 350 -13.30 3.46 -16.96
C ASN A 350 -13.70 4.46 -15.85
N SER A 351 -12.75 4.91 -15.04
CA SER A 351 -13.05 5.75 -13.85
C SER A 351 -13.73 7.09 -14.16
N ALA A 352 -13.57 7.62 -15.37
CA ALA A 352 -14.28 8.83 -15.81
C ALA A 352 -15.78 8.60 -16.06
N ASN A 353 -16.20 7.35 -16.28
CA ASN A 353 -17.57 6.98 -16.58
C ASN A 353 -18.40 6.81 -15.30
N ALA A 354 -19.72 6.90 -15.44
CA ALA A 354 -20.63 6.53 -14.38
C ALA A 354 -20.45 5.06 -14.01
N ALA A 355 -20.17 4.80 -12.73
CA ALA A 355 -19.97 3.45 -12.22
C ALA A 355 -21.26 2.64 -12.26
N THR A 356 -21.15 1.37 -12.63
CA THR A 356 -22.23 0.40 -12.48
C THR A 356 -22.28 -0.09 -11.03
N ARG A 357 -23.41 -0.69 -10.64
CA ARG A 357 -23.54 -1.31 -9.32
C ARG A 357 -22.52 -2.44 -9.14
N ALA A 358 -22.28 -3.25 -10.17
CA ALA A 358 -21.31 -4.34 -10.12
C ALA A 358 -19.85 -3.85 -9.97
N GLU A 359 -19.48 -2.73 -10.61
CA GLU A 359 -18.17 -2.09 -10.41
C GLU A 359 -18.03 -1.56 -8.96
N ALA A 360 -19.05 -0.90 -8.45
CA ALA A 360 -19.06 -0.38 -7.08
C ALA A 360 -18.96 -1.50 -6.02
N PHE A 361 -19.55 -2.68 -6.28
CA PHE A 361 -19.40 -3.82 -5.38
C PHE A 361 -17.94 -4.24 -5.24
N VAL A 362 -17.18 -4.27 -6.34
CA VAL A 362 -15.75 -4.58 -6.31
C VAL A 362 -14.98 -3.54 -5.52
N TYR A 363 -15.25 -2.24 -5.73
CA TYR A 363 -14.59 -1.17 -4.99
C TYR A 363 -14.84 -1.28 -3.48
N ILE A 364 -16.08 -1.55 -3.07
CA ILE A 364 -16.46 -1.67 -1.65
C ILE A 364 -15.83 -2.91 -1.02
N VAL A 365 -15.84 -4.05 -1.71
CA VAL A 365 -15.23 -5.29 -1.21
C VAL A 365 -13.74 -5.09 -0.96
N ARG A 366 -13.03 -4.50 -1.91
CA ARG A 366 -11.60 -4.21 -1.78
C ARG A 366 -11.32 -3.15 -0.70
N ALA A 367 -12.18 -2.12 -0.57
CA ALA A 367 -12.01 -1.07 0.44
C ALA A 367 -12.15 -1.57 1.88
N PHE A 368 -13.00 -2.55 2.12
CA PHE A 368 -13.32 -3.05 3.46
C PHE A 368 -12.93 -4.51 3.68
N VAL A 369 -12.13 -5.06 2.78
CA VAL A 369 -11.56 -6.41 2.83
C VAL A 369 -12.64 -7.46 3.12
N TYR A 370 -13.69 -7.47 2.28
CA TYR A 370 -14.70 -8.54 2.28
C TYR A 370 -14.29 -9.72 1.39
N ASP A 371 -13.08 -9.68 0.80
CA ASP A 371 -12.55 -10.76 -0.02
C ASP A 371 -12.54 -12.06 0.77
N ARG A 372 -12.98 -13.15 0.09
CA ARG A 372 -12.94 -14.51 0.60
C ARG A 372 -12.34 -15.42 -0.45
N ALA A 373 -11.57 -16.41 0.01
CA ALA A 373 -11.07 -17.46 -0.85
C ALA A 373 -12.24 -18.31 -1.33
N GLU A 374 -12.46 -18.35 -2.64
CA GLU A 374 -13.42 -19.26 -3.32
C GLU A 374 -14.80 -19.39 -2.62
N SER A 375 -15.32 -18.29 -2.07
CA SER A 375 -16.70 -18.30 -1.62
C SER A 375 -17.58 -18.65 -2.82
N GLY A 376 -18.42 -19.67 -2.65
CA GLY A 376 -19.46 -20.00 -3.61
C GLY A 376 -20.26 -18.73 -3.92
N THR A 377 -20.87 -18.67 -5.07
CA THR A 377 -21.83 -17.64 -5.43
C THR A 377 -23.25 -18.05 -5.06
N ASP A 378 -23.40 -18.97 -4.11
CA ASP A 378 -24.68 -19.53 -3.70
C ASP A 378 -25.64 -18.47 -3.15
N GLU A 379 -25.10 -17.44 -2.50
CA GLU A 379 -25.83 -16.26 -2.05
C GLU A 379 -26.49 -15.49 -3.20
N LEU A 380 -25.98 -15.67 -4.42
CA LEU A 380 -26.55 -15.06 -5.63
C LEU A 380 -27.63 -15.93 -6.30
N SER A 381 -27.88 -17.13 -5.82
CA SER A 381 -28.83 -18.08 -6.45
C SER A 381 -30.25 -17.54 -6.56
N VAL A 382 -30.61 -16.58 -5.69
CA VAL A 382 -31.94 -15.93 -5.74
C VAL A 382 -32.03 -14.85 -6.83
N PHE A 383 -30.91 -14.40 -7.40
CA PHE A 383 -30.88 -13.31 -8.38
C PHE A 383 -30.75 -13.86 -9.81
N THR A 384 -31.64 -13.40 -10.69
CA THR A 384 -31.77 -13.93 -12.05
C THR A 384 -30.95 -13.19 -13.09
N ASP A 385 -30.35 -12.04 -12.73
CA ASP A 385 -29.69 -11.10 -13.64
C ASP A 385 -28.16 -11.02 -13.47
N THR A 386 -27.57 -12.04 -12.86
CA THR A 386 -26.11 -12.09 -12.62
C THR A 386 -25.29 -12.55 -13.85
N GLY A 387 -25.93 -12.85 -14.97
CA GLY A 387 -25.28 -13.45 -16.15
C GLY A 387 -24.20 -12.59 -16.79
N SER A 388 -24.38 -11.26 -16.83
CA SER A 388 -23.43 -10.29 -17.40
C SER A 388 -22.21 -10.02 -16.51
N MET A 389 -22.25 -10.41 -15.23
CA MET A 389 -21.20 -10.12 -14.26
C MET A 389 -19.96 -10.97 -14.49
N THR A 390 -18.79 -10.35 -14.37
CA THR A 390 -17.49 -11.05 -14.31
C THR A 390 -17.40 -11.90 -13.03
N THR A 391 -16.45 -12.84 -12.99
CA THR A 391 -16.22 -13.67 -11.79
C THR A 391 -15.93 -12.79 -10.56
N ALA A 392 -15.07 -11.77 -10.69
CA ALA A 392 -14.74 -10.85 -9.59
C ALA A 392 -15.98 -10.06 -9.10
N GLN A 393 -16.84 -9.62 -10.02
CA GLN A 393 -18.09 -8.94 -9.67
C GLN A 393 -19.09 -9.86 -8.96
N LYS A 394 -19.18 -11.13 -9.37
CA LYS A 394 -20.05 -12.13 -8.71
C LYS A 394 -19.54 -12.42 -7.29
N GLN A 395 -18.24 -12.64 -7.12
CA GLN A 395 -17.63 -12.85 -5.81
C GLN A 395 -17.85 -11.64 -4.88
N ALA A 396 -17.64 -10.43 -5.41
CA ALA A 396 -17.89 -9.21 -4.65
C ALA A 396 -19.37 -9.06 -4.24
N ALA A 397 -20.28 -9.30 -5.16
CA ALA A 397 -21.70 -9.25 -4.86
C ALA A 397 -22.11 -10.28 -3.80
N ALA A 398 -21.63 -11.54 -3.92
CA ALA A 398 -21.91 -12.60 -2.96
C ALA A 398 -21.41 -12.22 -1.55
N ALA A 399 -20.17 -11.71 -1.44
CA ALA A 399 -19.61 -11.27 -0.16
C ALA A 399 -20.42 -10.13 0.49
N LEU A 400 -20.89 -9.16 -0.31
CA LEU A 400 -21.70 -8.04 0.20
C LEU A 400 -23.14 -8.44 0.53
N VAL A 401 -23.71 -9.43 -0.16
CA VAL A 401 -25.02 -10.00 0.18
C VAL A 401 -24.91 -10.78 1.49
N ALA A 402 -23.91 -11.67 1.61
CA ALA A 402 -23.68 -12.46 2.81
C ALA A 402 -23.47 -11.60 4.07
N SER A 403 -22.77 -10.45 3.92
CA SER A 403 -22.55 -9.50 5.00
C SER A 403 -23.72 -8.55 5.26
N GLY A 404 -24.79 -8.62 4.47
CA GLY A 404 -25.97 -7.76 4.58
C GLY A 404 -25.75 -6.29 4.16
N VAL A 405 -24.58 -5.96 3.60
CA VAL A 405 -24.22 -4.61 3.12
C VAL A 405 -25.10 -4.21 1.93
N ILE A 406 -25.31 -5.14 1.00
CA ILE A 406 -26.21 -4.93 -0.12
C ILE A 406 -27.41 -5.87 -0.04
N LYS A 407 -28.48 -5.40 -0.65
CA LYS A 407 -29.66 -6.20 -0.99
C LYS A 407 -29.88 -6.10 -2.50
N GLY A 408 -30.74 -6.91 -3.06
CA GLY A 408 -31.16 -6.75 -4.45
C GLY A 408 -31.74 -5.36 -4.72
N ASP A 409 -31.81 -4.98 -5.99
CA ASP A 409 -32.63 -3.85 -6.46
C ASP A 409 -34.12 -4.20 -6.30
N THR A 410 -34.42 -5.48 -6.51
CA THR A 410 -35.68 -6.17 -6.13
C THR A 410 -35.36 -7.42 -5.33
N ALA A 411 -36.38 -8.20 -4.98
CA ALA A 411 -36.20 -9.49 -4.31
C ALA A 411 -35.40 -10.51 -5.15
N THR A 412 -35.40 -10.39 -6.47
CA THR A 412 -34.80 -11.35 -7.41
C THR A 412 -33.84 -10.75 -8.43
N THR A 413 -33.52 -9.48 -8.31
CA THR A 413 -32.56 -8.79 -9.21
C THR A 413 -31.54 -7.97 -8.44
N LEU A 414 -30.27 -7.98 -8.89
CA LEU A 414 -29.18 -7.14 -8.39
C LEU A 414 -29.04 -5.85 -9.18
N ALA A 415 -29.53 -5.82 -10.41
CA ALA A 415 -29.33 -4.75 -11.40
C ALA A 415 -27.85 -4.39 -11.61
N PRO A 416 -26.95 -5.35 -11.96
CA PRO A 416 -25.51 -5.16 -11.98
C PRO A 416 -25.06 -4.05 -12.93
N ASP A 417 -25.72 -3.88 -14.07
CA ASP A 417 -25.37 -2.93 -15.13
C ASP A 417 -25.99 -1.52 -14.90
N LYS A 418 -26.90 -1.39 -13.91
CA LYS A 418 -27.51 -0.09 -13.55
C LYS A 418 -26.43 0.88 -13.09
N LYS A 419 -26.47 2.11 -13.60
CA LYS A 419 -25.59 3.18 -13.11
C LYS A 419 -26.02 3.57 -11.70
N LEU A 420 -25.04 3.59 -10.79
CA LEU A 420 -25.27 3.89 -9.39
C LEU A 420 -25.36 5.39 -9.18
N THR A 421 -26.32 5.85 -8.39
CA THR A 421 -26.40 7.26 -8.01
C THR A 421 -25.48 7.56 -6.81
N ARG A 422 -25.14 8.84 -6.63
CA ARG A 422 -24.37 9.29 -5.45
C ARG A 422 -25.06 8.90 -4.15
N ALA A 423 -26.38 9.04 -4.08
CA ALA A 423 -27.18 8.65 -2.92
C ALA A 423 -27.13 7.15 -2.63
N GLU A 424 -27.25 6.32 -3.66
CA GLU A 424 -27.18 4.86 -3.52
C GLU A 424 -25.79 4.42 -3.02
N PHE A 425 -24.72 4.97 -3.61
CA PHE A 425 -23.33 4.65 -3.20
C PHE A 425 -23.06 5.01 -1.74
N VAL A 426 -23.40 6.22 -1.33
CA VAL A 426 -23.20 6.67 0.05
C VAL A 426 -24.05 5.89 1.04
N THR A 427 -25.27 5.52 0.64
CA THR A 427 -26.13 4.67 1.49
C THR A 427 -25.50 3.30 1.74
N MET A 428 -24.84 2.69 0.74
CA MET A 428 -24.09 1.46 0.95
C MET A 428 -22.93 1.67 1.94
N LEU A 429 -22.15 2.75 1.79
CA LEU A 429 -21.04 3.05 2.69
C LEU A 429 -21.49 3.28 4.14
N THR A 430 -22.57 4.03 4.34
CA THR A 430 -23.07 4.34 5.69
C THR A 430 -23.69 3.14 6.42
N ARG A 431 -23.88 2.02 5.75
CA ARG A 431 -24.21 0.73 6.38
C ARG A 431 -22.98 0.03 6.94
N ILE A 432 -21.80 0.25 6.33
CA ILE A 432 -20.53 -0.33 6.77
C ILE A 432 -19.89 0.54 7.84
N THR A 433 -19.93 1.87 7.66
CA THR A 433 -19.27 2.84 8.53
C THR A 433 -20.24 3.57 9.43
N GLY A 434 -20.22 3.24 10.69
CA GLY A 434 -20.93 3.97 11.75
C GLY A 434 -20.23 5.28 12.09
N ASN A 435 -18.91 5.27 12.22
CA ASN A 435 -18.07 6.41 12.58
C ASN A 435 -16.73 6.40 11.83
N ILE A 436 -16.15 7.58 11.62
CA ILE A 436 -14.77 7.77 11.12
C ILE A 436 -14.12 8.81 12.02
N SER A 437 -13.05 8.46 12.71
CA SER A 437 -12.34 9.34 13.64
C SER A 437 -10.89 8.93 13.82
N ALA A 438 -10.05 9.82 14.34
CA ALA A 438 -8.68 9.48 14.70
C ALA A 438 -8.62 8.48 15.86
N GLU A 439 -9.59 8.54 16.79
CA GLU A 439 -9.67 7.67 17.95
C GLU A 439 -10.94 6.83 17.93
N TYR A 440 -10.89 5.64 18.51
CA TYR A 440 -12.07 4.81 18.69
C TYR A 440 -12.99 5.42 19.77
N THR A 441 -14.23 5.73 19.41
CA THR A 441 -15.18 6.43 20.31
C THR A 441 -16.27 5.53 20.88
N GLY A 442 -16.26 4.22 20.61
CA GLY A 442 -17.27 3.28 21.09
C GLY A 442 -18.65 3.44 20.44
N ALA A 443 -18.77 4.09 19.29
CA ALA A 443 -20.03 4.29 18.61
C ALA A 443 -20.61 2.96 18.10
N ALA A 444 -21.95 2.81 18.19
CA ALA A 444 -22.65 1.66 17.63
C ALA A 444 -22.48 1.61 16.11
N GLY A 445 -22.21 0.41 15.57
CA GLY A 445 -21.94 0.15 14.15
C GLY A 445 -20.44 0.09 13.86
N GLY A 446 -20.05 -0.09 12.59
CA GLY A 446 -18.66 -0.17 12.17
C GLY A 446 -17.91 1.16 12.41
N SER A 447 -16.65 1.09 12.84
CA SER A 447 -15.80 2.26 13.07
C SER A 447 -14.55 2.18 12.19
N ILE A 448 -14.23 3.28 11.49
CA ILE A 448 -12.92 3.48 10.85
C ILE A 448 -12.10 4.38 11.76
N VAL A 449 -10.93 3.89 12.16
CA VAL A 449 -9.99 4.59 13.03
C VAL A 449 -8.74 4.92 12.24
N SER A 450 -8.34 6.19 12.25
CA SER A 450 -7.19 6.70 11.49
C SER A 450 -6.00 7.09 12.37
N GLY A 451 -6.00 6.77 13.64
CA GLY A 451 -4.89 7.00 14.57
C GLY A 451 -4.46 5.74 15.30
N ASP A 452 -3.23 5.75 15.80
CA ASP A 452 -2.69 4.70 16.64
C ASP A 452 -3.59 4.45 17.85
N THR A 453 -3.87 3.19 18.15
CA THR A 453 -4.95 2.83 19.06
C THR A 453 -4.51 1.80 20.08
N THR A 454 -4.85 2.05 21.34
CA THR A 454 -4.79 1.05 22.41
C THR A 454 -6.18 0.90 23.02
N LEU A 455 -6.77 -0.29 22.93
CA LEU A 455 -8.06 -0.64 23.54
C LEU A 455 -7.87 -1.68 24.62
N THR A 456 -8.57 -1.48 25.74
CA THR A 456 -8.54 -2.42 26.86
C THR A 456 -9.97 -2.73 27.33
N ALA A 457 -10.22 -4.01 27.68
CA ALA A 457 -11.46 -4.49 28.31
C ALA A 457 -12.74 -4.01 27.58
N SER A 458 -12.77 -4.10 26.25
CA SER A 458 -13.83 -3.56 25.41
C SER A 458 -14.61 -4.65 24.69
N ASN A 459 -15.94 -4.55 24.70
CA ASN A 459 -16.83 -5.34 23.86
C ASN A 459 -17.31 -4.47 22.69
N LEU A 460 -16.90 -4.82 21.47
CA LEU A 460 -17.19 -4.05 20.28
C LEU A 460 -18.46 -4.57 19.59
N THR A 461 -19.22 -3.66 19.01
CA THR A 461 -20.44 -3.98 18.25
C THR A 461 -20.32 -3.46 16.83
N GLY A 462 -19.68 -4.18 15.96
CA GLY A 462 -19.48 -3.80 14.55
C GLY A 462 -18.04 -4.00 14.14
N ASP A 463 -17.75 -3.78 12.87
CA ASP A 463 -16.39 -3.89 12.34
C ASP A 463 -15.51 -2.77 12.90
N LEU A 464 -14.28 -3.11 13.26
CA LEU A 464 -13.23 -2.17 13.63
C LEU A 464 -12.20 -2.14 12.51
N ILE A 465 -12.12 -1.02 11.80
CA ILE A 465 -11.28 -0.85 10.62
C ILE A 465 -10.20 0.17 10.93
N PHE A 466 -8.96 -0.26 10.91
CA PHE A 466 -7.79 0.61 10.99
C PHE A 466 -7.35 1.00 9.59
N SER A 467 -7.26 2.29 9.33
CA SER A 467 -7.04 2.85 8.00
C SER A 467 -5.61 3.34 7.79
N ALA A 468 -5.31 3.87 6.61
CA ALA A 468 -3.97 4.19 6.13
C ALA A 468 -3.00 4.85 7.13
N PRO A 469 -3.38 5.86 7.94
CA PRO A 469 -2.44 6.53 8.84
C PRO A 469 -2.03 5.73 10.09
N VAL A 470 -2.60 4.52 10.31
CA VAL A 470 -2.37 3.75 11.54
C VAL A 470 -1.09 2.94 11.45
N HIS A 471 -0.24 3.04 12.49
CA HIS A 471 1.01 2.28 12.61
C HIS A 471 1.01 1.31 13.80
N THR A 472 0.23 1.60 14.85
CA THR A 472 0.22 0.78 16.07
C THR A 472 -1.20 0.50 16.55
N VAL A 473 -1.49 -0.79 16.75
CA VAL A 473 -2.77 -1.26 17.31
C VAL A 473 -2.49 -2.23 18.44
N ASN A 474 -2.97 -1.91 19.65
CA ASN A 474 -2.88 -2.78 20.81
C ASN A 474 -4.29 -3.11 21.31
N LEU A 475 -4.63 -4.38 21.39
CA LEU A 475 -5.93 -4.90 21.82
C LEU A 475 -5.71 -5.81 23.03
N SER A 476 -6.09 -5.37 24.22
CA SER A 476 -6.01 -6.19 25.44
C SER A 476 -7.41 -6.44 25.99
N ASP A 477 -7.79 -7.71 26.17
CA ASP A 477 -9.13 -8.11 26.61
C ASP A 477 -10.27 -7.51 25.75
N VAL A 478 -10.02 -7.36 24.45
CA VAL A 478 -11.00 -6.83 23.48
C VAL A 478 -11.73 -7.98 22.82
N SER A 479 -13.04 -8.02 22.95
CA SER A 479 -13.88 -9.01 22.27
C SER A 479 -14.76 -8.36 21.21
N THR A 480 -14.77 -8.95 20.01
CA THR A 480 -15.68 -8.56 18.94
C THR A 480 -16.20 -9.77 18.18
N PRO A 481 -17.52 -9.90 18.03
CA PRO A 481 -18.12 -10.92 17.17
C PRO A 481 -17.97 -10.61 15.68
N ASN A 482 -17.47 -9.43 15.35
CA ASN A 482 -17.33 -8.91 14.01
C ASN A 482 -15.86 -8.95 13.56
N ARG A 483 -15.49 -8.11 12.61
CA ARG A 483 -14.17 -8.10 12.00
C ARG A 483 -13.29 -7.00 12.59
N VAL A 484 -12.00 -7.33 12.73
CA VAL A 484 -10.92 -6.35 12.84
C VAL A 484 -10.22 -6.29 11.48
N VAL A 485 -10.06 -5.10 10.91
CA VAL A 485 -9.54 -4.91 9.56
C VAL A 485 -8.37 -3.94 9.59
N LEU A 486 -7.25 -4.33 9.00
CA LEU A 486 -6.11 -3.46 8.70
C LEU A 486 -6.17 -3.13 7.21
N LYS A 487 -6.53 -1.89 6.84
CA LYS A 487 -6.68 -1.50 5.43
C LYS A 487 -5.82 -0.32 5.05
N GLY A 488 -4.91 -0.56 4.12
CA GLY A 488 -4.04 0.49 3.59
C GLY A 488 -3.05 1.05 4.61
N CYS A 489 -2.95 0.47 5.80
CA CYS A 489 -1.96 0.85 6.81
C CYS A 489 -0.55 0.63 6.27
N ASP A 490 0.35 1.56 6.56
CA ASP A 490 1.74 1.46 6.16
C ASP A 490 2.59 1.07 7.38
N ASN A 491 3.29 -0.08 7.30
CA ASN A 491 4.12 -0.60 8.39
C ASN A 491 3.39 -0.76 9.74
N VAL A 492 2.19 -1.34 9.74
CA VAL A 492 1.38 -1.48 10.95
C VAL A 492 1.85 -2.65 11.83
N THR A 493 1.87 -2.42 13.13
CA THR A 493 2.01 -3.48 14.15
C THR A 493 0.70 -3.62 14.90
N LEU A 494 0.14 -4.85 14.91
CA LEU A 494 -1.02 -5.20 15.72
C LEU A 494 -0.61 -6.24 16.76
N THR A 495 -0.88 -5.95 18.04
CA THR A 495 -0.77 -6.91 19.14
C THR A 495 -2.14 -7.13 19.77
N ALA A 496 -2.47 -8.39 20.06
CA ALA A 496 -3.68 -8.75 20.77
C ALA A 496 -3.35 -9.74 21.89
N ASP A 497 -3.78 -9.45 23.11
CA ASP A 497 -3.48 -10.25 24.30
C ASP A 497 -4.68 -10.40 25.26
N GLY A 498 -4.43 -11.05 26.38
CA GLY A 498 -5.44 -11.29 27.42
C GLY A 498 -6.54 -12.23 26.96
N GLN A 499 -7.79 -11.85 27.13
CA GLN A 499 -8.98 -12.56 26.65
C GLN A 499 -9.52 -11.95 25.36
N ALA A 500 -8.65 -11.35 24.54
CA ALA A 500 -9.07 -10.80 23.27
C ALA A 500 -9.57 -11.92 22.34
N GLY A 501 -10.64 -11.63 21.62
CA GLY A 501 -11.24 -12.57 20.66
C GLY A 501 -11.91 -11.84 19.53
N MET A 502 -11.69 -12.29 18.30
CA MET A 502 -12.29 -11.74 17.11
C MET A 502 -12.73 -12.82 16.15
N SER A 503 -13.90 -12.62 15.53
CA SER A 503 -14.40 -13.57 14.54
C SER A 503 -13.50 -13.61 13.30
N THR A 504 -13.08 -12.45 12.82
CA THR A 504 -12.22 -12.35 11.64
C THR A 504 -11.22 -11.23 11.83
N LEU A 505 -9.95 -11.52 11.52
CA LEU A 505 -8.92 -10.53 11.27
C LEU A 505 -8.64 -10.48 9.77
N ALA A 506 -8.82 -9.33 9.15
CA ALA A 506 -8.53 -9.12 7.73
C ALA A 506 -7.39 -8.12 7.57
N ALA A 507 -6.35 -8.47 6.82
CA ALA A 507 -5.17 -7.64 6.62
C ALA A 507 -4.92 -7.40 5.12
N ASP A 508 -5.02 -6.14 4.72
CA ASP A 508 -4.60 -5.60 3.43
C ASP A 508 -3.81 -4.31 3.66
N PRO A 509 -2.62 -4.39 4.28
CA PRO A 509 -1.76 -3.23 4.43
C PRO A 509 -1.25 -2.76 3.07
N ALA A 510 -1.01 -1.47 2.92
CA ALA A 510 -0.40 -0.93 1.71
C ALA A 510 1.02 -1.46 1.53
N ASP A 511 1.75 -1.63 2.62
CA ASP A 511 3.15 -2.04 2.61
C ASP A 511 3.39 -3.26 3.49
N SER A 512 3.33 -3.12 4.81
CA SER A 512 3.56 -4.25 5.71
C SER A 512 2.66 -4.24 6.95
N ALA A 513 2.40 -5.47 7.46
CA ALA A 513 1.77 -5.67 8.76
C ALA A 513 2.53 -6.74 9.55
N ALA A 514 2.78 -6.45 10.82
CA ALA A 514 3.25 -7.40 11.81
C ALA A 514 2.14 -7.64 12.84
N ILE A 515 1.61 -8.88 12.88
CA ILE A 515 0.47 -9.24 13.71
C ILE A 515 0.92 -10.29 14.72
N THR A 516 0.70 -10.04 16.01
CA THR A 516 1.06 -10.96 17.09
C THR A 516 -0.12 -11.15 18.04
N PHE A 517 -0.49 -12.39 18.25
CA PHE A 517 -1.46 -12.81 19.24
C PHE A 517 -0.75 -13.46 20.42
N GLY A 518 -1.18 -13.11 21.64
CA GLY A 518 -0.79 -13.84 22.85
C GLY A 518 -1.37 -15.27 22.86
N ASP A 519 -0.86 -16.12 23.74
CA ASP A 519 -1.17 -17.57 23.78
C ASP A 519 -2.67 -17.89 23.92
N THR A 520 -3.43 -16.98 24.53
CA THR A 520 -4.88 -17.11 24.81
C THR A 520 -5.75 -16.54 23.72
N VAL A 521 -5.18 -15.83 22.76
CA VAL A 521 -5.90 -15.14 21.69
C VAL A 521 -5.96 -16.00 20.42
N SER A 522 -7.11 -16.03 19.79
CA SER A 522 -7.30 -16.67 18.49
C SER A 522 -8.31 -15.91 17.63
N THR A 523 -8.30 -16.17 16.34
CA THR A 523 -9.33 -15.73 15.41
C THR A 523 -9.91 -16.93 14.66
N SER A 524 -11.21 -16.91 14.38
CA SER A 524 -11.79 -17.98 13.56
C SER A 524 -11.32 -17.87 12.11
N ASN A 525 -11.15 -16.65 11.60
CA ASN A 525 -10.67 -16.44 10.23
C ASN A 525 -9.57 -15.36 10.19
N LEU A 526 -8.46 -15.69 9.56
CA LEU A 526 -7.44 -14.72 9.15
C LEU A 526 -7.51 -14.58 7.62
N VAL A 527 -7.80 -13.38 7.13
CA VAL A 527 -7.81 -13.07 5.70
C VAL A 527 -6.61 -12.18 5.36
N ILE A 528 -5.78 -12.60 4.42
CA ILE A 528 -4.65 -11.79 3.91
C ILE A 528 -4.94 -11.46 2.45
N ALA A 529 -5.16 -10.17 2.17
CA ALA A 529 -5.58 -9.66 0.86
C ALA A 529 -4.58 -8.65 0.28
N GLY A 530 -4.90 -8.07 -0.87
CA GLY A 530 -4.11 -7.03 -1.55
C GLY A 530 -3.04 -7.53 -2.50
N ASP A 531 -2.15 -6.64 -2.93
CA ASP A 531 -1.07 -6.94 -3.88
C ASP A 531 0.27 -6.42 -3.35
N GLY A 532 1.31 -7.26 -3.41
CA GLY A 532 2.65 -6.92 -2.93
C GLY A 532 2.78 -6.76 -1.41
N GLY A 533 3.94 -6.28 -0.96
CA GLY A 533 4.22 -6.03 0.45
C GLY A 533 4.48 -7.28 1.30
N TYR A 534 4.46 -7.09 2.63
CA TYR A 534 4.81 -8.12 3.61
C TYR A 534 3.77 -8.21 4.73
N VAL A 535 3.36 -9.43 5.08
CA VAL A 535 2.51 -9.68 6.26
C VAL A 535 3.13 -10.79 7.09
N SER A 536 3.35 -10.56 8.37
CA SER A 536 3.66 -11.60 9.34
C SER A 536 2.52 -11.81 10.32
N PHE A 537 2.24 -13.06 10.64
CA PHE A 537 1.28 -13.44 11.66
C PHE A 537 1.87 -14.49 12.58
N ASN A 538 1.84 -14.20 13.87
CA ASN A 538 2.22 -15.09 14.94
C ASN A 538 1.04 -15.28 15.90
N GLY A 539 0.53 -16.50 16.04
CA GLY A 539 -0.63 -16.80 16.86
C GLY A 539 -1.45 -17.99 16.37
N LYS A 540 -2.74 -18.02 16.72
CA LYS A 540 -3.66 -19.11 16.36
C LYS A 540 -4.82 -18.59 15.52
N ALA A 541 -5.13 -19.31 14.44
CA ALA A 541 -6.29 -19.09 13.62
C ALA A 541 -6.93 -20.42 13.24
N ASP A 542 -8.28 -20.49 13.19
CA ASP A 542 -8.90 -21.72 12.71
C ASP A 542 -8.71 -21.84 11.20
N ASN A 543 -9.03 -20.80 10.44
CA ASN A 543 -8.91 -20.78 8.99
C ASN A 543 -8.07 -19.59 8.53
N ILE A 544 -7.18 -19.82 7.58
CA ILE A 544 -6.40 -18.77 6.92
C ILE A 544 -6.77 -18.75 5.45
N GLU A 545 -7.13 -17.57 4.96
CA GLU A 545 -7.43 -17.32 3.57
C GLU A 545 -6.44 -16.31 2.98
N ILE A 546 -5.66 -16.70 1.98
CA ILE A 546 -4.73 -15.82 1.27
C ILE A 546 -5.30 -15.53 -0.11
N THR A 547 -5.98 -14.41 -0.24
CA THR A 547 -6.46 -13.86 -1.51
C THR A 547 -5.46 -12.90 -2.14
N ALA A 548 -4.46 -12.47 -1.36
CA ALA A 548 -3.37 -11.61 -1.77
C ALA A 548 -2.61 -12.14 -2.99
N SER A 549 -2.06 -11.23 -3.79
CA SER A 549 -1.14 -11.57 -4.88
C SER A 549 0.24 -10.96 -4.65
N ASN A 550 1.29 -11.65 -5.15
CA ASN A 550 2.68 -11.15 -5.15
C ASN A 550 3.21 -10.72 -3.76
N ARG A 551 2.60 -11.19 -2.68
CA ARG A 551 2.90 -10.81 -1.29
C ARG A 551 3.84 -11.81 -0.63
N VAL A 552 4.71 -11.32 0.24
CA VAL A 552 5.51 -12.16 1.14
C VAL A 552 4.74 -12.31 2.46
N ILE A 553 4.48 -13.55 2.85
CA ILE A 553 3.63 -13.88 3.99
C ILE A 553 4.41 -14.80 4.91
N ASP A 554 4.65 -14.35 6.14
CA ASP A 554 5.38 -15.11 7.15
C ASP A 554 4.40 -15.62 8.23
N LEU A 555 4.13 -16.91 8.17
CA LEU A 555 3.29 -17.67 9.09
C LEU A 555 4.14 -18.66 9.92
N SER A 556 5.42 -18.35 10.13
CA SER A 556 6.36 -19.26 10.79
C SER A 556 6.06 -19.50 12.28
N GLY A 557 5.35 -18.57 12.92
CA GLY A 557 4.96 -18.65 14.34
C GLY A 557 3.49 -18.99 14.58
N MET A 558 2.81 -19.70 13.65
CA MET A 558 1.37 -19.91 13.77
C MET A 558 0.93 -21.36 13.68
N ASP A 559 -0.23 -21.66 14.32
CA ASP A 559 -0.99 -22.89 14.17
C ASP A 559 -2.36 -22.62 13.53
N ALA A 560 -2.83 -23.50 12.64
CA ALA A 560 -4.15 -23.41 12.03
C ALA A 560 -4.79 -24.76 11.72
N THR A 561 -6.11 -24.78 11.62
CA THR A 561 -6.84 -25.94 11.09
C THR A 561 -6.71 -26.01 9.57
N SER A 562 -6.83 -24.86 8.88
CA SER A 562 -6.72 -24.81 7.43
C SER A 562 -6.04 -23.54 6.91
N LEU A 563 -5.37 -23.67 5.75
CA LEU A 563 -4.82 -22.58 4.96
C LEU A 563 -5.25 -22.75 3.51
N THR A 564 -5.95 -21.77 2.95
CA THR A 564 -6.35 -21.73 1.54
C THR A 564 -5.69 -20.56 0.82
N VAL A 565 -5.04 -20.82 -0.31
CA VAL A 565 -4.37 -19.82 -1.14
C VAL A 565 -5.08 -19.74 -2.49
N THR A 566 -5.61 -18.58 -2.83
CA THR A 566 -6.27 -18.29 -4.11
C THR A 566 -5.55 -17.23 -4.94
N GLY A 567 -4.78 -16.35 -4.28
CA GLY A 567 -3.99 -15.33 -4.95
C GLY A 567 -2.67 -15.86 -5.51
N ARG A 568 -2.19 -15.27 -6.58
CA ARG A 568 -1.01 -15.71 -7.36
C ARG A 568 0.30 -15.09 -6.87
N GLY A 569 1.43 -15.77 -7.15
CA GLY A 569 2.77 -15.19 -7.02
C GLY A 569 3.23 -15.00 -5.57
N ASN A 570 2.50 -15.50 -4.58
CA ASN A 570 2.84 -15.33 -3.17
C ASN A 570 4.07 -16.15 -2.77
N THR A 571 4.83 -15.64 -1.81
CA THR A 571 5.88 -16.37 -1.10
C THR A 571 5.45 -16.54 0.35
N ILE A 572 5.21 -17.77 0.77
CA ILE A 572 4.61 -18.11 2.06
C ILE A 572 5.62 -18.94 2.86
N ASN A 573 5.97 -18.50 4.07
CA ASN A 573 6.73 -19.26 5.06
C ASN A 573 5.75 -19.80 6.09
N LEU A 574 5.65 -21.12 6.22
CA LEU A 574 4.72 -21.80 7.10
C LEU A 574 5.50 -22.58 8.16
N GLY A 575 5.32 -22.20 9.41
CA GLY A 575 5.79 -22.95 10.59
C GLY A 575 4.62 -23.57 11.34
N GLY A 576 4.88 -24.08 12.56
CA GLY A 576 3.86 -24.64 13.43
C GLY A 576 3.15 -25.88 12.84
N SER A 577 1.89 -26.09 13.21
CA SER A 577 1.07 -27.21 12.77
C SER A 577 -0.16 -26.74 12.01
N VAL A 578 -0.37 -27.26 10.80
CA VAL A 578 -1.52 -26.94 9.97
C VAL A 578 -2.21 -28.22 9.50
N GLY A 579 -3.51 -28.35 9.76
CA GLY A 579 -4.29 -29.53 9.37
C GLY A 579 -4.35 -29.70 7.85
N ALA A 580 -4.82 -28.69 7.13
CA ALA A 580 -4.91 -28.74 5.69
C ALA A 580 -4.39 -27.47 5.01
N VAL A 581 -3.59 -27.63 3.96
CA VAL A 581 -3.12 -26.57 3.08
C VAL A 581 -3.65 -26.80 1.67
N SER A 582 -4.33 -25.83 1.10
CA SER A 582 -4.85 -25.87 -0.27
C SER A 582 -4.32 -24.69 -1.09
N ILE A 583 -3.52 -24.98 -2.11
CA ILE A 583 -3.10 -24.01 -3.13
C ILE A 583 -4.03 -24.21 -4.33
N SER A 584 -4.99 -23.31 -4.51
CA SER A 584 -6.03 -23.44 -5.54
C SER A 584 -5.48 -23.28 -6.96
N GLY A 585 -6.27 -23.65 -7.98
CA GLY A 585 -5.91 -23.52 -9.39
C GLY A 585 -5.66 -22.08 -9.84
N SER A 586 -6.22 -21.09 -9.15
CA SER A 586 -5.99 -19.65 -9.38
C SER A 586 -4.65 -19.18 -8.82
N ALA A 587 -4.13 -19.83 -7.78
CA ALA A 587 -2.91 -19.47 -7.04
C ALA A 587 -1.62 -19.89 -7.77
N LYS A 588 -1.45 -19.41 -9.01
CA LYS A 588 -0.30 -19.75 -9.84
C LYS A 588 1.01 -19.18 -9.28
N ASN A 589 2.12 -19.90 -9.49
CA ASN A 589 3.47 -19.49 -9.10
C ASN A 589 3.64 -19.22 -7.59
N THR A 590 2.87 -19.89 -6.75
CA THR A 590 3.01 -19.80 -5.29
C THR A 590 4.30 -20.51 -4.84
N ARG A 591 5.06 -19.86 -3.97
CA ARG A 591 6.21 -20.46 -3.27
C ARG A 591 5.82 -20.70 -1.82
N LEU A 592 5.74 -21.98 -1.43
CA LEU A 592 5.45 -22.39 -0.06
C LEU A 592 6.69 -23.02 0.55
N SER A 593 7.19 -22.46 1.62
CA SER A 593 8.26 -23.02 2.45
C SER A 593 7.66 -23.52 3.76
N VAL A 594 7.69 -24.81 4.01
CA VAL A 594 7.18 -25.45 5.23
C VAL A 594 8.35 -25.75 6.16
N SER A 595 8.31 -25.23 7.37
CA SER A 595 9.27 -25.57 8.45
C SER A 595 8.62 -26.41 9.55
N GLY A 596 7.30 -26.41 9.65
CA GLY A 596 6.50 -27.19 10.60
C GLY A 596 5.92 -28.47 9.99
N THR A 597 4.69 -28.80 10.38
CA THR A 597 3.96 -29.99 9.93
C THR A 597 2.64 -29.62 9.27
N VAL A 598 2.35 -30.25 8.13
CA VAL A 598 1.06 -30.17 7.43
C VAL A 598 0.47 -31.57 7.36
N ASP A 599 -0.79 -31.77 7.77
CA ASP A 599 -1.41 -33.10 7.68
C ASP A 599 -1.80 -33.44 6.24
N PHE A 600 -2.41 -32.49 5.52
CA PHE A 600 -2.77 -32.66 4.12
C PHE A 600 -2.40 -31.42 3.31
N LEU A 601 -1.69 -31.60 2.19
CA LEU A 601 -1.31 -30.53 1.29
C LEU A 601 -1.81 -30.82 -0.13
N LEU A 602 -2.66 -29.93 -0.64
CA LEU A 602 -3.15 -29.93 -2.02
C LEU A 602 -2.50 -28.80 -2.81
N ALA A 603 -1.82 -29.11 -3.92
CA ALA A 603 -1.28 -28.14 -4.85
C ALA A 603 -1.95 -28.25 -6.22
N ALA A 604 -2.88 -27.34 -6.51
CA ALA A 604 -3.55 -27.20 -7.80
C ALA A 604 -3.11 -25.96 -8.58
N GLY A 605 -2.26 -25.08 -8.01
CA GLY A 605 -1.74 -23.88 -8.67
C GLY A 605 -0.58 -24.19 -9.61
N TYR A 606 -0.71 -23.89 -10.89
CA TYR A 606 0.36 -24.08 -11.90
C TYR A 606 1.66 -23.37 -11.48
N GLY A 607 2.81 -24.04 -11.66
CA GLY A 607 4.13 -23.45 -11.42
C GLY A 607 4.47 -23.25 -9.94
N SER A 608 3.71 -23.83 -9.02
CA SER A 608 3.96 -23.69 -7.58
C SER A 608 5.23 -24.46 -7.15
N THR A 609 5.98 -23.88 -6.21
CA THR A 609 7.15 -24.51 -5.61
C THR A 609 6.90 -24.73 -4.12
N ILE A 610 7.04 -25.97 -3.66
CA ILE A 610 6.81 -26.37 -2.29
C ILE A 610 8.11 -26.97 -1.77
N GLY A 611 8.61 -26.48 -0.64
CA GLY A 611 9.86 -26.93 -0.04
C GLY A 611 9.95 -26.56 1.44
N GLY A 612 11.12 -26.72 2.01
CA GLY A 612 11.40 -26.41 3.42
C GLY A 612 11.94 -27.63 4.18
N ALA A 613 12.25 -27.43 5.46
CA ALA A 613 12.76 -28.49 6.34
C ALA A 613 11.65 -29.26 7.09
N GLY A 614 10.41 -28.79 6.98
CA GLY A 614 9.23 -29.42 7.56
C GLY A 614 8.74 -30.60 6.72
N LYS A 615 7.54 -31.08 7.03
CA LYS A 615 6.95 -32.24 6.37
C LYS A 615 5.46 -32.10 6.10
N ALA A 616 4.97 -32.81 5.08
CA ALA A 616 3.54 -33.09 4.90
C ALA A 616 3.27 -34.57 5.17
N ASN A 617 2.19 -34.89 5.89
CA ASN A 617 1.78 -36.27 6.09
C ASN A 617 1.14 -36.85 4.82
N SER A 618 0.39 -36.04 4.07
CA SER A 618 -0.19 -36.39 2.78
C SER A 618 -0.03 -35.24 1.78
N LEU A 619 0.22 -35.56 0.50
CA LEU A 619 0.43 -34.59 -0.56
C LEU A 619 -0.36 -35.00 -1.81
N GLU A 620 -1.14 -34.06 -2.34
CA GLU A 620 -1.85 -34.22 -3.60
C GLU A 620 -1.44 -33.11 -4.59
N LEU A 621 -1.04 -33.48 -5.80
CA LEU A 621 -0.66 -32.57 -6.86
C LEU A 621 -1.65 -32.65 -8.01
N ARG A 622 -2.26 -31.52 -8.35
CA ARG A 622 -3.27 -31.40 -9.42
C ARG A 622 -2.88 -30.44 -10.54
N ALA A 623 -1.68 -29.86 -10.51
CA ALA A 623 -1.27 -28.89 -11.53
C ALA A 623 0.10 -29.22 -12.12
N ALA A 624 0.25 -28.91 -13.42
CA ALA A 624 1.54 -29.00 -14.10
C ALA A 624 2.55 -27.98 -13.59
N GLY A 625 3.85 -28.27 -13.76
CA GLY A 625 4.94 -27.35 -13.38
C GLY A 625 5.19 -27.22 -11.88
N CYS A 626 4.51 -27.98 -11.03
CA CYS A 626 4.80 -27.99 -9.60
C CYS A 626 6.17 -28.60 -9.33
N ASN A 627 6.92 -28.00 -8.41
CA ASN A 627 8.19 -28.48 -7.91
C ASN A 627 8.10 -28.70 -6.40
N VAL A 628 8.26 -29.94 -5.94
CA VAL A 628 8.16 -30.31 -4.52
C VAL A 628 9.47 -30.90 -4.06
N THR A 629 10.03 -30.34 -2.98
CA THR A 629 11.24 -30.80 -2.30
C THR A 629 11.02 -31.06 -0.81
N LEU A 630 9.75 -31.14 -0.40
CA LEU A 630 9.36 -31.34 0.99
C LEU A 630 9.43 -32.83 1.37
N ALA A 631 9.91 -33.15 2.59
CA ALA A 631 9.83 -34.47 3.12
C ALA A 631 8.37 -34.90 3.36
N CYS A 632 8.04 -36.15 2.97
CA CYS A 632 6.71 -36.71 3.17
C CYS A 632 6.84 -38.08 3.82
N ASP A 633 6.19 -38.26 4.99
CA ASP A 633 6.30 -39.53 5.74
C ASP A 633 5.29 -40.59 5.26
N ASN A 634 4.16 -40.19 4.70
CA ASN A 634 3.10 -41.13 4.30
C ASN A 634 2.47 -40.74 2.99
N LYS A 635 2.54 -41.64 2.00
CA LYS A 635 1.75 -41.65 0.75
C LYS A 635 1.66 -40.33 0.01
N VAL A 636 2.30 -40.22 -1.13
CA VAL A 636 1.84 -39.35 -2.19
C VAL A 636 0.54 -39.98 -2.73
N GLU A 637 -0.60 -39.54 -2.24
CA GLU A 637 -1.90 -39.95 -2.75
C GLU A 637 -2.21 -39.12 -3.98
N ASN A 638 -2.46 -39.79 -5.11
CA ASN A 638 -2.89 -39.22 -6.39
C ASN A 638 -1.94 -38.19 -7.03
N ILE A 639 -0.90 -38.68 -7.68
CA ILE A 639 -0.34 -37.94 -8.83
C ILE A 639 -1.30 -38.23 -9.99
N ASP A 640 -2.07 -37.22 -10.42
CA ASP A 640 -2.81 -37.32 -11.66
C ASP A 640 -1.83 -37.55 -12.80
N THR A 641 -1.87 -38.73 -13.42
CA THR A 641 -0.96 -39.15 -14.49
C THR A 641 -1.07 -38.31 -15.76
N GLY A 642 -2.07 -37.41 -15.86
CA GLY A 642 -2.21 -36.38 -16.90
C GLY A 642 -1.29 -35.17 -16.72
N ILE A 643 -0.66 -35.00 -15.54
CA ILE A 643 0.15 -33.81 -15.25
C ILE A 643 1.55 -33.98 -15.85
N LYS A 644 1.93 -33.04 -16.74
CA LYS A 644 3.28 -32.97 -17.33
C LYS A 644 4.19 -32.05 -16.51
N ASN A 645 5.49 -32.41 -16.43
CA ASN A 645 6.56 -31.58 -15.82
C ASN A 645 6.44 -31.39 -14.30
N VAL A 646 6.04 -32.39 -13.56
CA VAL A 646 6.15 -32.39 -12.09
C VAL A 646 7.53 -32.91 -11.69
N LYS A 647 8.22 -32.17 -10.81
CA LYS A 647 9.50 -32.56 -10.23
C LYS A 647 9.28 -32.81 -8.74
N ILE A 648 9.43 -34.06 -8.31
CA ILE A 648 9.28 -34.45 -6.91
C ILE A 648 10.63 -34.96 -6.41
N ASN A 649 11.27 -34.22 -5.50
CA ASN A 649 12.43 -34.66 -4.76
C ASN A 649 12.00 -34.91 -3.32
N ILE A 650 11.67 -36.15 -3.00
CA ILE A 650 11.29 -36.58 -1.64
C ILE A 650 12.49 -37.26 -1.01
N GLY A 651 12.92 -36.80 0.17
CA GLY A 651 14.14 -37.28 0.83
C GLY A 651 14.12 -38.74 1.27
N VAL A 652 12.95 -39.39 1.41
CA VAL A 652 12.76 -40.83 1.61
C VAL A 652 11.51 -41.28 0.88
N LEU A 653 11.68 -41.86 -0.29
CA LEU A 653 10.60 -42.53 -1.05
C LEU A 653 10.38 -43.93 -0.43
N THR A 654 9.33 -44.10 0.37
CA THR A 654 8.97 -45.45 0.84
C THR A 654 7.99 -46.17 -0.10
N LYS A 655 7.22 -45.50 -0.93
CA LYS A 655 6.47 -46.12 -2.05
C LYS A 655 5.72 -45.07 -2.89
N VAL A 656 5.98 -45.01 -4.19
CA VAL A 656 5.07 -44.38 -5.16
C VAL A 656 4.20 -45.51 -5.72
N THR A 657 2.90 -45.49 -5.46
CA THR A 657 1.94 -46.34 -6.18
C THR A 657 1.32 -45.45 -7.27
N ALA A 658 1.66 -45.77 -8.54
CA ALA A 658 1.01 -45.18 -9.72
C ALA A 658 -0.42 -45.68 -9.88
#